data_405c97b8c91c1e522cc25e35df7cd9ad
#
_entry.id   405c97b8c91c1e522cc25e35df7cd9ad
#
_cell.length_a   1.000
_cell.length_b   1.000
_cell.length_c   1.000
_cell.angle_alpha   90.00
_cell.angle_beta   90.00
_cell.angle_gamma   90.00
#
_symmetry.space_group_name_H-M   'P 1'
#
loop_
_entity.id
_entity.type
_entity.pdbx_description
1 polymer ?
#
loop_
_entity_poly.entity_id
_entity_poly.type
_entity_poly.pdbx_seq_one_letter_code
_entity_poly.pdbx_strand_id
1 'polypeptide(L)'
;MAMSRENSTQQAAPWIYNWWLDLIVGCGGWSAPLLLLSYSTVASSARTWSVVFYVLAFFFNYPHYMATLYRAYRRGGEFEKYRVFTVHITALVVLTLLLSHFWARLLPWIFTIYLTWSPWHYSGQNYGLFMMFARRAGANPEKNVRGALYGAFVVSYLILFLGFHTGPSADPLFLSLGIPGLLSGWEQIILGVAFVALSAYGLSRLARDTAWRALIPSLTLFSSQFLWFLLPAALSLIRGIEIPQNRYSTGVLAVMHSAQYLWITSYYARREAADEGSAGSGQRWRPLVYFCVLIVGGIALFVPGPWLASRAFHHDFTTSFLIFTALVNIHHFILDGAIWKLRDGRIASLLLNSGARISDAALEARGHVAATWQWLTGCSSGARRLRLGTALLLLVWGSVDQIRYYWAIHSDDLNDLKRAAMLDSFDASLQMRLAHQALETGDALQAEAAWKRAIQSNPADPAPRQALLQFLLDSQRFQEALTLTEASLKFAPNDANLLVDRGLLELQRGHAEAAKASWDQALTVDSKQLMAHLYLASELDREGKAKEAASHYQAFLRRIAQEKVKDRPAPDRVIGLVLRMADCQARSSQTDLALKSYQMAEKLALQTNMTKLESIADVNEAELQARGGRLDDALELYQHALRLDDSIGDKEASAADWALYGRFLDAAGFPPRLAYACIVKAQSEAESRPNLSLPDPIKLTQSKLEKELGATAHAIRGNPDPILEEALSLRR
;
A
#
# COMPACT_ATOMS: atom_id res chain seq x y z
N MET A 1 -54.01 38.40 -50.57
CA MET A 1 -54.26 37.29 -49.58
C MET A 1 -52.94 36.58 -49.34
N ALA A 2 -52.30 36.88 -48.24
CA ALA A 2 -50.98 36.44 -47.87
C ALA A 2 -51.07 35.05 -47.28
N MET A 3 -50.33 34.10 -47.86
CA MET A 3 -50.05 32.83 -47.25
C MET A 3 -48.79 32.96 -46.40
N SER A 4 -48.96 33.10 -45.10
CA SER A 4 -47.88 32.95 -44.12
C SER A 4 -47.40 31.51 -44.13
N ARG A 5 -46.16 31.31 -44.65
CA ARG A 5 -45.44 30.07 -44.41
C ARG A 5 -44.93 30.07 -42.98
N GLU A 6 -45.56 29.33 -42.15
CA GLU A 6 -44.97 28.89 -40.87
C GLU A 6 -43.72 28.04 -41.19
N ASN A 7 -42.55 28.66 -41.07
CA ASN A 7 -41.29 27.96 -40.96
C ASN A 7 -41.25 27.32 -39.56
N SER A 8 -41.86 26.15 -39.40
CA SER A 8 -41.58 25.28 -38.28
C SER A 8 -40.11 24.77 -38.46
N THR A 9 -39.17 25.51 -37.93
CA THR A 9 -37.83 24.98 -37.67
C THR A 9 -38.03 23.80 -36.73
N GLN A 10 -38.13 22.59 -37.29
CA GLN A 10 -37.96 21.35 -36.50
C GLN A 10 -36.61 21.45 -35.82
N GLN A 11 -36.60 21.86 -34.54
CA GLN A 11 -35.41 21.74 -33.72
C GLN A 11 -35.00 20.27 -33.74
N ALA A 12 -33.89 19.96 -34.37
CA ALA A 12 -33.33 18.61 -34.42
C ALA A 12 -33.23 18.11 -32.96
N ALA A 13 -33.76 16.91 -32.71
CA ALA A 13 -33.69 16.34 -31.39
C ALA A 13 -32.23 16.34 -30.88
N PRO A 14 -31.94 16.69 -29.62
CA PRO A 14 -30.57 16.82 -29.10
C PRO A 14 -29.83 15.48 -29.08
N TRP A 15 -30.56 14.40 -29.27
CA TRP A 15 -30.07 13.02 -29.15
C TRP A 15 -29.14 12.62 -30.33
N ILE A 16 -28.14 11.79 -30.02
CA ILE A 16 -27.21 11.20 -30.99
C ILE A 16 -27.77 9.88 -31.53
N TYR A 17 -28.13 8.97 -30.65
CA TYR A 17 -28.81 7.70 -30.98
C TYR A 17 -30.31 7.79 -30.64
N ASN A 18 -30.61 7.83 -29.35
CA ASN A 18 -31.93 7.98 -28.79
C ASN A 18 -31.82 8.42 -27.31
N TRP A 19 -32.91 8.86 -26.71
CA TRP A 19 -32.90 9.47 -25.39
C TRP A 19 -32.37 8.55 -24.29
N TRP A 20 -32.75 7.28 -24.27
CA TRP A 20 -32.36 6.37 -23.20
C TRP A 20 -30.88 5.93 -23.32
N LEU A 21 -30.40 5.59 -24.53
CA LEU A 21 -29.01 5.17 -24.75
C LEU A 21 -28.04 6.33 -24.49
N ASP A 22 -28.42 7.52 -24.94
CA ASP A 22 -27.61 8.71 -24.75
C ASP A 22 -27.54 9.12 -23.26
N LEU A 23 -28.68 9.06 -22.52
CA LEU A 23 -28.68 9.35 -21.09
C LEU A 23 -27.97 8.30 -20.26
N ILE A 24 -28.21 7.02 -20.53
CA ILE A 24 -27.63 5.92 -19.76
C ILE A 24 -26.14 5.81 -20.07
N VAL A 25 -25.74 5.66 -21.32
CA VAL A 25 -24.34 5.39 -21.68
C VAL A 25 -23.58 6.69 -21.98
N GLY A 26 -24.11 7.51 -22.91
CA GLY A 26 -23.43 8.71 -23.37
C GLY A 26 -23.25 9.78 -22.30
N CYS A 27 -24.23 9.97 -21.44
CA CYS A 27 -24.17 10.92 -20.33
C CYS A 27 -23.74 10.29 -19.00
N GLY A 28 -23.47 8.99 -18.97
CA GLY A 28 -22.98 8.29 -17.79
C GLY A 28 -24.02 8.03 -16.70
N GLY A 29 -25.33 8.03 -17.03
CA GLY A 29 -26.40 7.80 -16.05
C GLY A 29 -26.32 6.43 -15.34
N TRP A 30 -25.78 5.39 -16.01
CA TRP A 30 -25.58 4.07 -15.41
C TRP A 30 -24.49 4.06 -14.33
N SER A 31 -23.64 5.08 -14.30
CA SER A 31 -22.54 5.17 -13.36
C SER A 31 -22.96 5.41 -11.91
N ALA A 32 -24.11 6.10 -11.70
CA ALA A 32 -24.58 6.41 -10.35
C ALA A 32 -24.85 5.15 -9.50
N PRO A 33 -25.66 4.17 -9.95
CA PRO A 33 -25.88 2.93 -9.19
C PRO A 33 -24.61 2.11 -9.00
N LEU A 34 -23.73 2.05 -10.01
CA LEU A 34 -22.44 1.33 -9.89
C LEU A 34 -21.53 1.97 -8.85
N LEU A 35 -21.44 3.31 -8.81
CA LEU A 35 -20.67 4.04 -7.81
C LEU A 35 -21.20 3.81 -6.40
N LEU A 36 -22.50 3.98 -6.19
CA LEU A 36 -23.12 3.76 -4.89
C LEU A 36 -22.90 2.32 -4.40
N LEU A 37 -23.06 1.34 -5.28
CA LEU A 37 -22.81 -0.06 -4.98
C LEU A 37 -21.31 -0.30 -4.64
N SER A 38 -20.39 0.26 -5.41
CA SER A 38 -18.95 0.12 -5.15
C SER A 38 -18.55 0.73 -3.82
N TYR A 39 -19.08 1.89 -3.45
CA TYR A 39 -18.80 2.54 -2.16
C TYR A 39 -19.34 1.76 -0.97
N SER A 40 -20.52 1.17 -1.10
CA SER A 40 -21.14 0.41 -0.02
C SER A 40 -20.48 -0.95 0.22
N THR A 41 -19.80 -1.53 -0.77
CA THR A 41 -19.31 -2.91 -0.71
C THR A 41 -17.80 -3.07 -0.91
N VAL A 42 -17.07 -2.00 -1.27
CA VAL A 42 -15.61 -2.06 -1.55
C VAL A 42 -14.80 -2.55 -0.34
N ALA A 43 -15.16 -2.13 0.86
CA ALA A 43 -14.45 -2.53 2.07
C ALA A 43 -14.60 -4.03 2.39
N SER A 44 -15.78 -4.61 2.13
CA SER A 44 -16.10 -6.01 2.42
C SER A 44 -15.77 -6.97 1.27
N SER A 45 -15.63 -6.47 0.04
CA SER A 45 -15.57 -7.29 -1.18
C SER A 45 -14.50 -6.82 -2.17
N ALA A 46 -13.35 -6.32 -1.70
CA ALA A 46 -12.29 -5.77 -2.53
C ALA A 46 -11.79 -6.73 -3.62
N ARG A 47 -11.65 -8.03 -3.30
CA ARG A 47 -11.23 -9.07 -4.26
C ARG A 47 -12.25 -9.22 -5.39
N THR A 48 -13.55 -9.28 -5.06
CA THR A 48 -14.64 -9.39 -6.04
C THR A 48 -14.65 -8.19 -6.98
N TRP A 49 -14.52 -6.98 -6.45
CA TRP A 49 -14.45 -5.77 -7.28
C TRP A 49 -13.22 -5.74 -8.20
N SER A 50 -12.09 -6.24 -7.74
CA SER A 50 -10.90 -6.36 -8.60
C SER A 50 -11.16 -7.26 -9.81
N VAL A 51 -11.82 -8.41 -9.62
CA VAL A 51 -12.21 -9.30 -10.73
C VAL A 51 -13.24 -8.63 -11.63
N VAL A 52 -14.28 -8.00 -11.05
CA VAL A 52 -15.32 -7.31 -11.84
C VAL A 52 -14.70 -6.23 -12.73
N PHE A 53 -13.82 -5.38 -12.19
CA PHE A 53 -13.17 -4.34 -12.98
C PHE A 53 -12.20 -4.89 -14.02
N TYR A 54 -11.53 -6.00 -13.73
CA TYR A 54 -10.65 -6.64 -14.71
C TYR A 54 -11.45 -7.20 -15.90
N VAL A 55 -12.61 -7.83 -15.65
CA VAL A 55 -13.53 -8.28 -16.68
C VAL A 55 -14.12 -7.10 -17.46
N LEU A 56 -14.56 -6.05 -16.77
CA LEU A 56 -15.10 -4.84 -17.41
C LEU A 56 -14.03 -4.12 -18.26
N ALA A 57 -12.76 -4.14 -17.84
CA ALA A 57 -11.67 -3.58 -18.62
C ALA A 57 -11.51 -4.29 -19.96
N PHE A 58 -11.69 -5.60 -20.02
CA PHE A 58 -11.64 -6.39 -21.25
C PHE A 58 -12.67 -5.94 -22.30
N PHE A 59 -13.89 -5.57 -21.85
CA PHE A 59 -14.98 -5.18 -22.76
C PHE A 59 -15.08 -3.67 -23.01
N PHE A 60 -14.57 -2.85 -22.12
CA PHE A 60 -14.71 -1.40 -22.21
C PHE A 60 -13.38 -0.69 -22.30
N ASN A 61 -12.44 -0.97 -21.39
CA ASN A 61 -11.23 -0.20 -21.29
C ASN A 61 -10.24 -0.51 -22.43
N TYR A 62 -9.96 -1.78 -22.69
CA TYR A 62 -9.07 -2.19 -23.77
C TYR A 62 -9.57 -1.77 -25.16
N PRO A 63 -10.86 -1.99 -25.51
CA PRO A 63 -11.42 -1.50 -26.76
C PRO A 63 -11.38 0.03 -26.92
N HIS A 64 -11.51 0.76 -25.83
CA HIS A 64 -11.46 2.22 -25.84
C HIS A 64 -10.10 2.74 -26.35
N TYR A 65 -8.99 2.18 -25.86
CA TYR A 65 -7.67 2.56 -26.36
C TYR A 65 -7.47 2.19 -27.83
N MET A 66 -7.94 1.01 -28.21
CA MET A 66 -7.89 0.58 -29.59
C MET A 66 -8.72 1.48 -30.51
N ALA A 67 -9.82 2.06 -30.04
CA ALA A 67 -10.61 3.00 -30.83
C ALA A 67 -9.83 4.26 -31.21
N THR A 68 -9.02 4.81 -30.30
CA THR A 68 -8.13 5.94 -30.60
C THR A 68 -7.05 5.54 -31.59
N LEU A 69 -6.37 4.41 -31.38
CA LEU A 69 -5.35 3.91 -32.31
C LEU A 69 -5.95 3.61 -33.69
N TYR A 70 -7.08 2.90 -33.74
CA TYR A 70 -7.78 2.60 -34.97
C TYR A 70 -8.04 3.87 -35.79
N ARG A 71 -8.49 4.93 -35.10
CA ARG A 71 -8.74 6.23 -35.74
C ARG A 71 -7.45 6.90 -36.21
N ALA A 72 -6.42 6.94 -35.34
CA ALA A 72 -5.16 7.63 -35.63
C ALA A 72 -4.37 7.01 -36.80
N TYR A 73 -4.44 5.68 -36.95
CA TYR A 73 -3.58 4.93 -37.86
C TYR A 73 -4.32 4.34 -39.07
N ARG A 74 -5.65 4.35 -39.10
CA ARG A 74 -6.42 3.75 -40.22
C ARG A 74 -6.27 4.50 -41.54
N ARG A 75 -6.18 5.83 -41.48
CA ARG A 75 -6.15 6.68 -42.66
C ARG A 75 -4.80 7.35 -42.83
N GLY A 76 -4.19 7.22 -44.01
CA GLY A 76 -2.90 7.84 -44.28
C GLY A 76 -2.87 9.36 -44.11
N GLY A 77 -3.97 10.06 -44.47
CA GLY A 77 -4.08 11.51 -44.28
C GLY A 77 -4.13 11.96 -42.82
N GLU A 78 -4.80 11.21 -41.93
CA GLU A 78 -4.80 11.51 -40.50
C GLU A 78 -3.46 11.13 -39.86
N PHE A 79 -2.86 10.02 -40.28
CA PHE A 79 -1.53 9.61 -39.83
C PHE A 79 -0.47 10.70 -40.13
N GLU A 80 -0.44 11.23 -41.35
CA GLU A 80 0.49 12.30 -41.73
C GLU A 80 0.19 13.62 -41.01
N LYS A 81 -1.09 14.00 -40.90
CA LYS A 81 -1.52 15.22 -40.18
C LYS A 81 -1.05 15.22 -38.74
N TYR A 82 -1.03 14.07 -38.08
CA TYR A 82 -0.65 13.90 -36.69
C TYR A 82 0.70 13.20 -36.51
N ARG A 83 1.60 13.26 -37.49
CA ARG A 83 2.88 12.53 -37.55
C ARG A 83 3.73 12.66 -36.27
N VAL A 84 3.74 13.82 -35.63
CA VAL A 84 4.45 14.01 -34.36
C VAL A 84 3.91 13.06 -33.30
N PHE A 85 2.61 12.90 -33.21
CA PHE A 85 1.93 12.07 -32.20
C PHE A 85 1.94 10.60 -32.58
N THR A 86 1.71 10.27 -33.85
CA THR A 86 1.61 8.89 -34.33
C THR A 86 2.97 8.21 -34.56
N VAL A 87 4.06 8.94 -34.74
CA VAL A 87 5.40 8.38 -34.96
C VAL A 87 6.32 8.72 -33.78
N HIS A 88 6.58 10.01 -33.53
CA HIS A 88 7.63 10.39 -32.58
C HIS A 88 7.23 10.09 -31.13
N ILE A 89 6.01 10.45 -30.75
CA ILE A 89 5.51 10.13 -29.39
C ILE A 89 5.37 8.63 -29.21
N THR A 90 4.88 7.88 -30.21
CA THR A 90 4.80 6.42 -30.14
C THR A 90 6.19 5.79 -29.95
N ALA A 91 7.18 6.25 -30.73
CA ALA A 91 8.56 5.79 -30.58
C ALA A 91 9.13 6.08 -29.17
N LEU A 92 8.86 7.29 -28.65
CA LEU A 92 9.25 7.66 -27.28
C LEU A 92 8.58 6.78 -26.25
N VAL A 93 7.28 6.49 -26.37
CA VAL A 93 6.54 5.61 -25.44
C VAL A 93 7.10 4.19 -25.48
N VAL A 94 7.38 3.65 -26.68
CA VAL A 94 8.00 2.31 -26.83
C VAL A 94 9.40 2.29 -26.20
N LEU A 95 10.21 3.32 -26.43
CA LEU A 95 11.52 3.42 -25.78
C LEU A 95 11.39 3.48 -24.26
N THR A 96 10.48 4.30 -23.74
CA THR A 96 10.23 4.38 -22.29
C THR A 96 9.75 3.06 -21.72
N LEU A 97 8.91 2.31 -22.45
CA LEU A 97 8.46 0.98 -22.06
C LEU A 97 9.63 0.01 -21.91
N LEU A 98 10.54 -0.02 -22.89
CA LEU A 98 11.75 -0.85 -22.82
C LEU A 98 12.64 -0.44 -21.64
N LEU A 99 12.94 0.88 -21.50
CA LEU A 99 13.79 1.40 -20.44
C LEU A 99 13.23 1.11 -19.05
N SER A 100 11.90 1.14 -18.88
CA SER A 100 11.23 0.89 -17.59
C SER A 100 11.41 -0.55 -17.09
N HIS A 101 11.63 -1.51 -17.97
CA HIS A 101 11.95 -2.88 -17.58
C HIS A 101 13.40 -3.06 -17.12
N PHE A 102 14.31 -2.15 -17.50
CA PHE A 102 15.68 -2.15 -17.00
C PHE A 102 15.88 -1.25 -15.78
N TRP A 103 15.06 -0.20 -15.64
CA TRP A 103 15.14 0.78 -14.56
C TRP A 103 13.82 0.86 -13.78
N ALA A 104 13.65 -0.04 -12.81
CA ALA A 104 12.44 -0.11 -11.99
C ALA A 104 12.07 1.22 -11.31
N ARG A 105 13.03 2.11 -11.07
CA ARG A 105 12.83 3.47 -10.52
C ARG A 105 11.98 4.39 -11.40
N LEU A 106 11.79 4.06 -12.69
CA LEU A 106 10.94 4.85 -13.58
C LEU A 106 9.45 4.57 -13.37
N LEU A 107 9.07 3.38 -12.88
CA LEU A 107 7.67 2.99 -12.73
C LEU A 107 6.88 3.93 -11.82
N PRO A 108 7.35 4.33 -10.61
CA PRO A 108 6.61 5.27 -9.78
C PRO A 108 6.33 6.61 -10.46
N TRP A 109 7.27 7.15 -11.24
CA TRP A 109 7.09 8.39 -12.00
C TRP A 109 6.04 8.23 -13.09
N ILE A 110 6.14 7.18 -13.90
CA ILE A 110 5.21 6.89 -14.99
C ILE A 110 3.80 6.65 -14.43
N PHE A 111 3.69 5.88 -13.36
CA PHE A 111 2.43 5.55 -12.71
C PHE A 111 1.78 6.78 -12.08
N THR A 112 2.56 7.65 -11.44
CA THR A 112 2.07 8.92 -10.90
C THR A 112 1.55 9.84 -11.99
N ILE A 113 2.28 10.00 -13.11
CA ILE A 113 1.83 10.78 -14.27
C ILE A 113 0.52 10.21 -14.81
N TYR A 114 0.44 8.90 -15.00
CA TYR A 114 -0.77 8.22 -15.46
C TYR A 114 -1.96 8.49 -14.54
N LEU A 115 -1.83 8.24 -13.23
CA LEU A 115 -2.90 8.40 -12.26
C LEU A 115 -3.36 9.86 -12.14
N THR A 116 -2.43 10.81 -12.17
CA THR A 116 -2.74 12.23 -12.06
C THR A 116 -3.39 12.78 -13.34
N TRP A 117 -2.96 12.29 -14.51
CA TRP A 117 -3.49 12.75 -15.80
C TRP A 117 -4.84 12.13 -16.15
N SER A 118 -5.11 10.90 -15.72
CA SER A 118 -6.35 10.19 -16.04
C SER A 118 -7.62 10.98 -15.69
N PRO A 119 -7.83 11.50 -14.47
CA PRO A 119 -9.01 12.29 -14.14
C PRO A 119 -9.11 13.60 -14.92
N TRP A 120 -7.97 14.22 -15.24
CA TRP A 120 -7.94 15.40 -16.12
C TRP A 120 -8.50 15.07 -17.50
N HIS A 121 -8.07 13.96 -18.08
CA HIS A 121 -8.54 13.48 -19.37
C HIS A 121 -10.05 13.18 -19.34
N TYR A 122 -10.55 12.52 -18.29
CA TYR A 122 -11.98 12.22 -18.12
C TYR A 122 -12.82 13.49 -17.99
N SER A 123 -12.34 14.46 -17.22
CA SER A 123 -13.00 15.76 -17.06
C SER A 123 -13.05 16.52 -18.37
N GLY A 124 -11.97 16.50 -19.15
CA GLY A 124 -11.91 17.11 -20.48
C GLY A 124 -12.91 16.51 -21.47
N GLN A 125 -13.04 15.18 -21.49
CA GLN A 125 -14.04 14.47 -22.29
C GLN A 125 -15.47 14.88 -21.88
N ASN A 126 -15.77 14.84 -20.57
CA ASN A 126 -17.07 15.20 -20.07
C ASN A 126 -17.46 16.63 -20.44
N TYR A 127 -16.53 17.59 -20.31
CA TYR A 127 -16.76 18.96 -20.78
C TYR A 127 -17.01 19.04 -22.30
N GLY A 128 -16.24 18.30 -23.09
CA GLY A 128 -16.43 18.23 -24.53
C GLY A 128 -17.80 17.72 -24.93
N LEU A 129 -18.25 16.61 -24.32
CA LEU A 129 -19.58 16.04 -24.54
C LEU A 129 -20.71 16.95 -24.02
N PHE A 130 -20.50 17.58 -22.86
CA PHE A 130 -21.43 18.57 -22.31
C PHE A 130 -21.69 19.71 -23.32
N MET A 131 -20.61 20.29 -23.86
CA MET A 131 -20.70 21.37 -24.84
C MET A 131 -21.26 20.90 -26.18
N MET A 132 -20.99 19.66 -26.59
CA MET A 132 -21.57 19.07 -27.80
C MET A 132 -23.10 18.99 -27.68
N PHE A 133 -23.60 18.42 -26.59
CA PHE A 133 -25.06 18.31 -26.36
C PHE A 133 -25.72 19.69 -26.20
N ALA A 134 -25.10 20.63 -25.50
CA ALA A 134 -25.61 21.99 -25.39
C ALA A 134 -25.74 22.67 -26.77
N ARG A 135 -24.74 22.52 -27.65
CA ARG A 135 -24.81 23.04 -29.02
C ARG A 135 -25.88 22.34 -29.87
N ARG A 136 -26.05 21.02 -29.73
CA ARG A 136 -27.13 20.27 -30.41
C ARG A 136 -28.51 20.71 -29.91
N ALA A 137 -28.61 21.14 -28.67
CA ALA A 137 -29.84 21.75 -28.11
C ALA A 137 -30.07 23.20 -28.60
N GLY A 138 -29.20 23.74 -29.46
CA GLY A 138 -29.26 25.09 -29.98
C GLY A 138 -28.60 26.17 -29.11
N ALA A 139 -27.95 25.77 -28.00
CA ALA A 139 -27.26 26.73 -27.15
C ALA A 139 -25.94 27.23 -27.81
N ASN A 140 -25.76 28.55 -27.76
CA ASN A 140 -24.50 29.19 -28.17
C ASN A 140 -23.99 30.12 -27.06
N PRO A 141 -23.48 29.55 -25.96
CA PRO A 141 -23.11 30.35 -24.80
C PRO A 141 -21.92 31.27 -25.08
N GLU A 142 -21.99 32.47 -24.52
CA GLU A 142 -20.93 33.49 -24.58
C GLU A 142 -19.61 32.97 -23.97
N LYS A 143 -18.51 33.64 -24.30
CA LYS A 143 -17.16 33.26 -23.84
C LYS A 143 -17.08 33.14 -22.30
N ASN A 144 -17.69 34.08 -21.56
CA ASN A 144 -17.68 34.09 -20.10
C ASN A 144 -18.46 32.90 -19.51
N VAL A 145 -19.61 32.56 -20.09
CA VAL A 145 -20.43 31.39 -19.68
C VAL A 145 -19.66 30.08 -19.96
N ARG A 146 -19.05 29.97 -21.14
CA ARG A 146 -18.17 28.83 -21.46
C ARG A 146 -16.98 28.74 -20.53
N GLY A 147 -16.36 29.88 -20.17
CA GLY A 147 -15.26 29.96 -19.22
C GLY A 147 -15.66 29.50 -17.82
N ALA A 148 -16.84 29.92 -17.33
CA ALA A 148 -17.34 29.50 -16.04
C ALA A 148 -17.66 27.99 -15.99
N LEU A 149 -18.32 27.46 -17.02
CA LEU A 149 -18.59 26.03 -17.12
C LEU A 149 -17.30 25.22 -17.21
N TYR A 150 -16.33 25.64 -18.03
CA TYR A 150 -15.01 25.01 -18.09
C TYR A 150 -14.29 25.07 -16.74
N GLY A 151 -14.35 26.22 -16.06
CA GLY A 151 -13.81 26.40 -14.71
C GLY A 151 -14.39 25.44 -13.69
N ALA A 152 -15.71 25.17 -13.75
CA ALA A 152 -16.35 24.18 -12.88
C ALA A 152 -15.76 22.77 -13.09
N PHE A 153 -15.57 22.33 -14.33
CA PHE A 153 -14.93 21.05 -14.64
C PHE A 153 -13.45 21.00 -14.17
N VAL A 154 -12.71 22.09 -14.33
CA VAL A 154 -11.32 22.21 -13.83
C VAL A 154 -11.29 22.13 -12.31
N VAL A 155 -12.15 22.86 -11.62
CA VAL A 155 -12.22 22.85 -10.15
C VAL A 155 -12.57 21.46 -9.62
N SER A 156 -13.50 20.75 -10.26
CA SER A 156 -13.82 19.37 -9.86
C SER A 156 -12.61 18.43 -9.98
N TYR A 157 -11.79 18.58 -11.02
CA TYR A 157 -10.53 17.86 -11.15
C TYR A 157 -9.53 18.26 -10.04
N LEU A 158 -9.40 19.56 -9.73
CA LEU A 158 -8.46 20.02 -8.70
C LEU A 158 -8.78 19.47 -7.32
N ILE A 159 -10.04 19.26 -6.98
CA ILE A 159 -10.45 18.60 -5.73
C ILE A 159 -9.88 17.18 -5.67
N LEU A 160 -9.99 16.42 -6.75
CA LEU A 160 -9.45 15.08 -6.82
C LEU A 160 -7.92 15.07 -6.84
N PHE A 161 -7.29 16.01 -7.56
CA PHE A 161 -5.84 16.19 -7.59
C PHE A 161 -5.25 16.45 -6.20
N LEU A 162 -5.88 17.32 -5.42
CA LEU A 162 -5.47 17.56 -4.04
C LEU A 162 -5.60 16.29 -3.20
N GLY A 163 -6.69 15.52 -3.37
CA GLY A 163 -6.85 14.24 -2.69
C GLY A 163 -5.72 13.25 -2.95
N PHE A 164 -5.14 13.24 -4.17
CA PHE A 164 -3.99 12.40 -4.50
C PHE A 164 -2.66 12.90 -3.90
N HIS A 165 -2.47 14.20 -3.80
CA HIS A 165 -1.16 14.81 -3.56
C HIS A 165 -1.01 15.47 -2.18
N THR A 166 -2.03 15.39 -1.31
CA THR A 166 -1.97 15.89 0.07
C THR A 166 -1.30 14.85 0.99
N GLY A 167 -0.22 15.26 1.61
CA GLY A 167 0.57 14.40 2.50
C GLY A 167 1.35 13.29 1.77
N PRO A 168 2.01 12.39 2.52
CA PRO A 168 2.75 11.27 1.96
C PRO A 168 1.79 10.19 1.44
N SER A 169 2.12 9.58 0.30
CA SER A 169 1.38 8.44 -0.22
C SER A 169 1.68 7.16 0.58
N ALA A 170 0.66 6.38 0.86
CA ALA A 170 0.82 5.01 1.38
C ALA A 170 1.17 3.99 0.27
N ASP A 171 0.96 4.34 -1.00
CA ASP A 171 1.27 3.50 -2.16
C ASP A 171 2.70 3.79 -2.64
N PRO A 172 3.63 2.82 -2.59
CA PRO A 172 5.02 3.02 -2.99
C PRO A 172 5.18 3.31 -4.50
N LEU A 173 4.16 2.99 -5.30
CA LEU A 173 4.14 3.27 -6.75
C LEU A 173 3.63 4.67 -7.07
N PHE A 174 3.09 5.41 -6.09
CA PHE A 174 2.57 6.75 -6.30
C PHE A 174 3.40 7.80 -5.54
N LEU A 175 4.05 8.69 -6.30
CA LEU A 175 4.85 9.78 -5.75
C LEU A 175 3.94 10.99 -5.47
N SER A 176 3.48 11.11 -4.23
CA SER A 176 2.75 12.29 -3.80
C SER A 176 3.65 13.52 -3.81
N LEU A 177 3.12 14.69 -4.19
CA LEU A 177 3.81 15.98 -4.08
C LEU A 177 3.98 16.42 -2.62
N GLY A 178 3.33 15.74 -1.67
CA GLY A 178 3.39 16.07 -0.25
C GLY A 178 2.82 17.46 0.06
N ILE A 179 1.81 17.90 -0.71
CA ILE A 179 1.17 19.20 -0.49
C ILE A 179 0.70 19.26 0.97
N PRO A 180 1.16 20.25 1.77
CA PRO A 180 0.72 20.34 3.14
C PRO A 180 -0.80 20.51 3.21
N GLY A 181 -1.47 19.71 3.99
CA GLY A 181 -2.88 19.90 4.33
C GLY A 181 -3.02 21.08 5.31
N LEU A 182 -2.56 22.25 4.89
CA LEU A 182 -2.43 23.47 5.74
C LEU A 182 -3.74 23.91 6.36
N LEU A 183 -4.85 23.51 5.78
CA LEU A 183 -6.17 23.98 6.15
C LEU A 183 -7.15 22.83 6.47
N SER A 184 -6.64 21.61 6.74
CA SER A 184 -7.43 20.46 7.21
C SER A 184 -8.83 20.33 6.56
N GLY A 185 -8.88 20.37 5.22
CA GLY A 185 -10.10 20.25 4.42
C GLY A 185 -10.70 21.58 3.96
N TRP A 186 -10.22 22.75 4.41
CA TRP A 186 -10.73 24.04 3.94
C TRP A 186 -10.49 24.28 2.46
N GLU A 187 -9.35 23.81 1.91
CA GLU A 187 -9.08 23.85 0.47
C GLU A 187 -10.13 23.12 -0.35
N GLN A 188 -10.61 21.97 0.12
CA GLN A 188 -11.69 21.22 -0.54
C GLN A 188 -13.03 21.97 -0.45
N ILE A 189 -13.31 22.61 0.69
CA ILE A 189 -14.52 23.43 0.88
C ILE A 189 -14.47 24.65 -0.04
N ILE A 190 -13.33 25.38 -0.11
CA ILE A 190 -13.17 26.54 -0.98
C ILE A 190 -13.38 26.14 -2.45
N LEU A 191 -12.75 25.05 -2.89
CA LEU A 191 -12.93 24.53 -4.25
C LEU A 191 -14.38 24.06 -4.47
N GLY A 192 -15.02 23.45 -3.48
CA GLY A 192 -16.42 23.07 -3.52
C GLY A 192 -17.35 24.27 -3.72
N VAL A 193 -17.13 25.35 -2.97
CA VAL A 193 -17.86 26.62 -3.12
C VAL A 193 -17.61 27.23 -4.51
N ALA A 194 -16.37 27.24 -4.98
CA ALA A 194 -16.02 27.73 -6.31
C ALA A 194 -16.71 26.91 -7.41
N PHE A 195 -16.76 25.58 -7.26
CA PHE A 195 -17.49 24.70 -8.17
C PHE A 195 -18.97 25.06 -8.21
N VAL A 196 -19.62 25.22 -7.07
CA VAL A 196 -21.04 25.59 -6.98
C VAL A 196 -21.29 26.96 -7.62
N ALA A 197 -20.47 27.95 -7.31
CA ALA A 197 -20.62 29.31 -7.84
C ALA A 197 -20.47 29.36 -9.37
N LEU A 198 -19.43 28.74 -9.91
CA LEU A 198 -19.17 28.67 -11.36
C LEU A 198 -20.26 27.88 -12.07
N SER A 199 -20.73 26.79 -11.48
CA SER A 199 -21.80 25.94 -11.99
C SER A 199 -23.14 26.70 -12.00
N ALA A 200 -23.49 27.33 -10.89
CA ALA A 200 -24.73 28.11 -10.79
C ALA A 200 -24.77 29.26 -11.80
N TYR A 201 -23.67 29.99 -11.94
CA TYR A 201 -23.55 31.04 -12.96
C TYR A 201 -23.68 30.48 -14.38
N GLY A 202 -22.86 29.47 -14.72
CA GLY A 202 -22.82 28.90 -16.07
C GLY A 202 -24.11 28.25 -16.48
N LEU A 203 -24.72 27.41 -15.63
CA LEU A 203 -25.97 26.69 -15.90
C LEU A 203 -27.18 27.64 -15.93
N SER A 204 -27.25 28.62 -15.03
CA SER A 204 -28.35 29.60 -15.03
C SER A 204 -28.34 30.45 -16.31
N ARG A 205 -27.17 30.83 -16.82
CA ARG A 205 -27.07 31.57 -18.09
C ARG A 205 -27.45 30.68 -19.28
N LEU A 206 -26.98 29.43 -19.29
CA LEU A 206 -27.30 28.46 -20.35
C LEU A 206 -28.81 28.17 -20.41
N ALA A 207 -29.48 28.05 -19.26
CA ALA A 207 -30.89 27.77 -19.15
C ALA A 207 -31.79 28.96 -19.49
N ARG A 208 -31.28 30.21 -19.55
CA ARG A 208 -32.04 31.39 -19.97
C ARG A 208 -32.33 31.37 -21.48
N ASP A 209 -31.34 30.92 -22.26
CA ASP A 209 -31.39 31.03 -23.72
C ASP A 209 -31.81 29.71 -24.38
N THR A 210 -31.95 28.62 -23.60
CA THR A 210 -32.22 27.29 -24.13
C THR A 210 -33.21 26.56 -23.23
N ALA A 211 -34.22 25.93 -23.84
CA ALA A 211 -35.24 25.18 -23.11
C ALA A 211 -34.58 24.07 -22.27
N TRP A 212 -34.89 24.01 -20.97
CA TRP A 212 -34.26 23.05 -20.03
C TRP A 212 -34.44 21.59 -20.47
N ARG A 213 -35.57 21.24 -21.12
CA ARG A 213 -35.80 19.88 -21.66
C ARG A 213 -34.78 19.49 -22.73
N ALA A 214 -34.33 20.43 -23.56
CA ALA A 214 -33.33 20.22 -24.57
C ALA A 214 -31.91 20.08 -23.93
N LEU A 215 -31.72 20.66 -22.75
CA LEU A 215 -30.46 20.56 -21.99
C LEU A 215 -30.33 19.30 -21.11
N ILE A 216 -31.37 18.44 -21.04
CA ILE A 216 -31.32 17.20 -20.20
C ILE A 216 -30.04 16.39 -20.40
N PRO A 217 -29.53 16.10 -21.63
CA PRO A 217 -28.30 15.37 -21.80
C PRO A 217 -27.08 16.08 -21.15
N SER A 218 -26.97 17.39 -21.36
CA SER A 218 -25.89 18.20 -20.77
C SER A 218 -25.98 18.21 -19.24
N LEU A 219 -27.17 18.37 -18.67
CA LEU A 219 -27.39 18.36 -17.23
C LEU A 219 -27.11 16.99 -16.61
N THR A 220 -27.51 15.90 -17.27
CA THR A 220 -27.18 14.53 -16.82
C THR A 220 -25.69 14.32 -16.81
N LEU A 221 -24.98 14.79 -17.83
CA LEU A 221 -23.52 14.67 -17.93
C LEU A 221 -22.82 15.51 -16.86
N PHE A 222 -23.34 16.69 -16.58
CA PHE A 222 -22.87 17.53 -15.49
C PHE A 222 -23.09 16.87 -14.12
N SER A 223 -24.23 16.21 -13.92
CA SER A 223 -24.47 15.43 -12.71
C SER A 223 -23.52 14.22 -12.58
N SER A 224 -23.20 13.57 -13.70
CA SER A 224 -22.19 12.51 -13.73
C SER A 224 -20.80 13.06 -13.35
N GLN A 225 -20.42 14.25 -13.82
CA GLN A 225 -19.16 14.91 -13.41
C GLN A 225 -19.13 15.15 -11.90
N PHE A 226 -20.23 15.66 -11.34
CA PHE A 226 -20.36 15.84 -9.89
C PHE A 226 -20.16 14.51 -9.13
N LEU A 227 -20.88 13.46 -9.54
CA LEU A 227 -20.78 12.14 -8.91
C LEU A 227 -19.38 11.53 -9.01
N TRP A 228 -18.70 11.72 -10.13
CA TRP A 228 -17.39 11.13 -10.36
C TRP A 228 -16.28 11.82 -9.60
N PHE A 229 -16.35 13.11 -9.36
CA PHE A 229 -15.21 13.90 -8.87
C PHE A 229 -15.44 14.50 -7.47
N LEU A 230 -16.66 14.89 -7.15
CA LEU A 230 -16.95 15.56 -5.88
C LEU A 230 -17.51 14.62 -4.82
N LEU A 231 -18.29 13.61 -5.22
CA LEU A 231 -18.92 12.69 -4.26
C LEU A 231 -17.89 11.98 -3.36
N PRO A 232 -16.74 11.47 -3.85
CA PRO A 232 -15.71 10.87 -2.98
C PRO A 232 -15.21 11.84 -1.91
N ALA A 233 -14.89 13.08 -2.29
CA ALA A 233 -14.44 14.11 -1.36
C ALA A 233 -15.54 14.48 -0.35
N ALA A 234 -16.80 14.61 -0.80
CA ALA A 234 -17.93 14.89 0.07
C ALA A 234 -18.20 13.76 1.08
N LEU A 235 -18.09 12.50 0.67
CA LEU A 235 -18.24 11.35 1.56
C LEU A 235 -17.11 11.29 2.60
N SER A 236 -15.89 11.61 2.22
CA SER A 236 -14.76 11.71 3.14
C SER A 236 -14.97 12.80 4.19
N LEU A 237 -15.40 14.00 3.77
CA LEU A 237 -15.65 15.13 4.65
C LEU A 237 -16.85 14.93 5.59
N ILE A 238 -17.96 14.36 5.10
CA ILE A 238 -19.23 14.28 5.84
C ILE A 238 -19.31 13.01 6.68
N ARG A 239 -18.79 11.90 6.19
CA ARG A 239 -18.93 10.57 6.80
C ARG A 239 -17.64 9.95 7.27
N GLY A 240 -16.49 10.57 7.01
CA GLY A 240 -15.19 9.98 7.29
C GLY A 240 -14.88 8.70 6.48
N ILE A 241 -15.57 8.49 5.35
CA ILE A 241 -15.37 7.32 4.49
C ILE A 241 -14.19 7.60 3.58
N GLU A 242 -13.06 6.97 3.84
CA GLU A 242 -11.90 7.04 2.95
C GLU A 242 -12.08 6.09 1.76
N ILE A 243 -12.10 6.66 0.56
CA ILE A 243 -12.12 5.90 -0.70
C ILE A 243 -10.70 5.86 -1.25
N PRO A 244 -10.12 4.67 -1.48
CA PRO A 244 -8.78 4.55 -2.07
C PRO A 244 -8.76 5.20 -3.47
N GLN A 245 -8.22 6.40 -3.57
CA GLN A 245 -8.28 7.28 -4.74
C GLN A 245 -7.67 6.62 -5.99
N ASN A 246 -6.53 5.93 -5.83
CA ASN A 246 -5.86 5.20 -6.91
C ASN A 246 -6.75 4.10 -7.50
N ARG A 247 -7.36 3.25 -6.67
CA ARG A 247 -8.27 2.18 -7.12
C ARG A 247 -9.54 2.72 -7.74
N TYR A 248 -10.06 3.81 -7.19
CA TYR A 248 -11.21 4.51 -7.73
C TYR A 248 -10.95 5.03 -9.14
N SER A 249 -9.85 5.75 -9.33
CA SER A 249 -9.49 6.36 -10.61
C SER A 249 -9.16 5.33 -11.70
N THR A 250 -8.44 4.26 -11.36
CA THR A 250 -8.04 3.23 -12.33
C THR A 250 -9.12 2.19 -12.62
N GLY A 251 -10.02 1.94 -11.69
CA GLY A 251 -11.09 0.96 -11.83
C GLY A 251 -12.39 1.59 -12.30
N VAL A 252 -13.09 2.25 -11.38
CA VAL A 252 -14.47 2.71 -11.61
C VAL A 252 -14.54 3.80 -12.67
N LEU A 253 -13.76 4.88 -12.51
CA LEU A 253 -13.79 6.01 -13.45
C LEU A 253 -13.31 5.61 -14.84
N ALA A 254 -12.28 4.75 -14.93
CA ALA A 254 -11.76 4.29 -16.20
C ALA A 254 -12.81 3.52 -17.01
N VAL A 255 -13.57 2.63 -16.37
CA VAL A 255 -14.65 1.88 -17.03
C VAL A 255 -15.78 2.81 -17.49
N MET A 256 -16.18 3.77 -16.65
CA MET A 256 -17.25 4.72 -16.98
C MET A 256 -16.87 5.62 -18.15
N HIS A 257 -15.68 6.19 -18.11
CA HIS A 257 -15.12 6.99 -19.18
C HIS A 257 -15.03 6.20 -20.50
N SER A 258 -14.53 4.96 -20.43
CA SER A 258 -14.37 4.10 -21.59
C SER A 258 -15.71 3.76 -22.28
N ALA A 259 -16.75 3.51 -21.48
CA ALA A 259 -18.09 3.25 -22.03
C ALA A 259 -18.64 4.46 -22.80
N GLN A 260 -18.48 5.66 -22.25
CA GLN A 260 -18.85 6.91 -22.94
C GLN A 260 -18.05 7.10 -24.23
N TYR A 261 -16.75 6.82 -24.17
CA TYR A 261 -15.87 6.96 -25.34
C TYR A 261 -16.25 5.99 -26.47
N LEU A 262 -16.52 4.72 -26.14
CA LEU A 262 -16.98 3.75 -27.10
C LEU A 262 -18.33 4.11 -27.72
N TRP A 263 -19.24 4.71 -26.94
CA TRP A 263 -20.49 5.22 -27.43
C TRP A 263 -20.30 6.33 -28.48
N ILE A 264 -19.48 7.34 -28.21
CA ILE A 264 -19.26 8.45 -29.16
C ILE A 264 -18.43 8.02 -30.38
N THR A 265 -17.40 7.18 -30.20
CA THR A 265 -16.57 6.69 -31.31
C THR A 265 -17.35 5.75 -32.24
N SER A 266 -18.26 4.94 -31.71
CA SER A 266 -19.15 4.10 -32.50
C SER A 266 -20.10 4.93 -33.33
N TYR A 267 -20.64 6.03 -32.81
CA TYR A 267 -21.45 6.97 -33.59
C TYR A 267 -20.63 7.62 -34.70
N TYR A 268 -19.45 8.10 -34.38
CA TYR A 268 -18.53 8.69 -35.37
C TYR A 268 -18.21 7.70 -36.49
N ALA A 269 -17.85 6.47 -36.17
CA ALA A 269 -17.55 5.42 -37.14
C ALA A 269 -18.74 5.08 -38.06
N ARG A 270 -19.97 5.08 -37.51
CA ARG A 270 -21.19 4.87 -38.29
C ARG A 270 -21.46 6.00 -39.28
N ARG A 271 -21.30 7.26 -38.83
CA ARG A 271 -21.51 8.43 -39.68
C ARG A 271 -20.47 8.51 -40.79
N GLU A 272 -19.22 8.24 -40.45
CA GLU A 272 -18.13 8.19 -41.43
C GLU A 272 -18.36 7.12 -42.53
N ALA A 273 -18.83 5.94 -42.12
CA ALA A 273 -19.16 4.87 -43.07
C ALA A 273 -20.35 5.22 -43.98
N ALA A 274 -21.32 6.00 -43.50
CA ALA A 274 -22.43 6.48 -44.28
C ALA A 274 -22.02 7.53 -45.32
N ASP A 275 -21.10 8.44 -44.93
CA ASP A 275 -20.58 9.47 -45.84
C ASP A 275 -19.72 8.90 -46.96
N GLU A 276 -19.07 7.75 -46.77
CA GLU A 276 -18.22 7.08 -47.77
C GLU A 276 -19.03 6.38 -48.88
N GLY A 277 -20.37 6.46 -48.90
CA GLY A 277 -21.22 6.02 -49.97
C GLY A 277 -21.28 4.51 -50.21
N SER A 278 -20.77 3.70 -49.29
CA SER A 278 -20.77 2.24 -49.42
C SER A 278 -22.12 1.61 -49.07
N ALA A 279 -23.15 1.91 -49.90
CA ALA A 279 -24.49 1.34 -49.79
C ALA A 279 -24.49 -0.12 -50.30
N GLY A 280 -24.04 -1.08 -49.49
CA GLY A 280 -24.10 -2.52 -49.81
C GLY A 280 -24.67 -3.33 -48.63
N SER A 281 -25.11 -4.58 -48.92
CA SER A 281 -25.70 -5.52 -47.96
C SER A 281 -24.85 -5.79 -46.68
N GLY A 282 -23.56 -5.42 -46.67
CA GLY A 282 -22.66 -5.51 -45.52
C GLY A 282 -22.85 -4.44 -44.44
N GLN A 283 -23.66 -3.41 -44.67
CA GLN A 283 -23.81 -2.27 -43.76
C GLN A 283 -24.39 -2.67 -42.38
N ARG A 284 -25.20 -3.74 -42.34
CA ARG A 284 -25.83 -4.22 -41.08
C ARG A 284 -24.84 -4.77 -40.07
N TRP A 285 -23.73 -5.40 -40.54
CA TRP A 285 -22.74 -6.05 -39.69
C TRP A 285 -21.53 -5.15 -39.36
N ARG A 286 -21.38 -4.01 -40.00
CA ARG A 286 -20.23 -3.10 -39.81
C ARG A 286 -20.01 -2.64 -38.35
N PRO A 287 -21.06 -2.29 -37.59
CA PRO A 287 -20.87 -1.88 -36.17
C PRO A 287 -20.34 -3.03 -35.30
N LEU A 288 -20.84 -4.26 -35.56
CA LEU A 288 -20.38 -5.45 -34.84
C LEU A 288 -18.92 -5.77 -35.18
N VAL A 289 -18.56 -5.75 -36.49
CA VAL A 289 -17.18 -5.95 -36.94
C VAL A 289 -16.25 -4.90 -36.35
N TYR A 290 -16.67 -3.63 -36.32
CA TYR A 290 -15.91 -2.56 -35.67
C TYR A 290 -15.65 -2.88 -34.21
N PHE A 291 -16.69 -3.23 -33.44
CA PHE A 291 -16.56 -3.56 -32.03
C PHE A 291 -15.66 -4.80 -31.79
N CYS A 292 -15.79 -5.82 -32.61
CA CYS A 292 -14.91 -7.00 -32.56
C CYS A 292 -13.43 -6.62 -32.82
N VAL A 293 -13.17 -5.73 -33.80
CA VAL A 293 -11.83 -5.22 -34.05
C VAL A 293 -11.27 -4.45 -32.84
N LEU A 294 -12.11 -3.66 -32.18
CA LEU A 294 -11.69 -2.93 -30.98
C LEU A 294 -11.37 -3.87 -29.82
N ILE A 295 -12.18 -4.91 -29.59
CA ILE A 295 -11.92 -5.92 -28.54
C ILE A 295 -10.62 -6.66 -28.83
N VAL A 296 -10.48 -7.23 -30.02
CA VAL A 296 -9.29 -8.01 -30.41
C VAL A 296 -8.02 -7.14 -30.37
N GLY A 297 -8.10 -5.93 -30.90
CA GLY A 297 -6.99 -4.99 -30.87
C GLY A 297 -6.66 -4.52 -29.46
N GLY A 298 -7.66 -4.32 -28.62
CA GLY A 298 -7.47 -4.00 -27.21
C GLY A 298 -6.77 -5.14 -26.46
N ILE A 299 -7.16 -6.39 -26.69
CA ILE A 299 -6.47 -7.57 -26.14
C ILE A 299 -5.01 -7.60 -26.61
N ALA A 300 -4.76 -7.34 -27.90
CA ALA A 300 -3.41 -7.31 -28.45
C ALA A 300 -2.51 -6.27 -27.79
N LEU A 301 -3.08 -5.15 -27.32
CA LEU A 301 -2.33 -4.08 -26.62
C LEU A 301 -1.99 -4.45 -25.18
N PHE A 302 -2.89 -5.10 -24.46
CA PHE A 302 -2.77 -5.22 -23.00
C PHE A 302 -2.41 -6.61 -22.49
N VAL A 303 -2.65 -7.68 -23.29
CA VAL A 303 -2.45 -9.05 -22.80
C VAL A 303 -1.10 -9.63 -23.22
N PRO A 304 -0.74 -9.76 -24.52
CA PRO A 304 0.52 -10.40 -24.92
C PRO A 304 1.76 -9.64 -24.43
N GLY A 305 1.71 -8.30 -24.44
CA GLY A 305 2.85 -7.47 -24.10
C GLY A 305 3.43 -7.74 -22.72
N PRO A 306 2.65 -7.60 -21.63
CA PRO A 306 3.11 -7.92 -20.26
C PRO A 306 3.59 -9.37 -20.10
N TRP A 307 2.88 -10.34 -20.71
CA TRP A 307 3.26 -11.74 -20.68
C TRP A 307 4.61 -12.03 -21.36
N LEU A 308 4.86 -11.42 -22.49
CA LEU A 308 6.12 -11.56 -23.21
C LEU A 308 7.26 -10.81 -22.49
N ALA A 309 6.99 -9.60 -22.01
CA ALA A 309 7.97 -8.79 -21.30
C ALA A 309 8.41 -9.44 -19.98
N SER A 310 7.47 -9.94 -19.17
CA SER A 310 7.80 -10.61 -17.90
C SER A 310 8.73 -11.81 -18.12
N ARG A 311 8.50 -12.59 -19.19
CA ARG A 311 9.35 -13.72 -19.52
C ARG A 311 10.69 -13.31 -20.15
N ALA A 312 10.67 -12.36 -21.08
CA ALA A 312 11.89 -11.93 -21.78
C ALA A 312 12.88 -11.21 -20.86
N PHE A 313 12.39 -10.42 -19.94
CA PHE A 313 13.21 -9.65 -19.01
C PHE A 313 13.33 -10.29 -17.62
N HIS A 314 12.73 -11.46 -17.41
CA HIS A 314 12.64 -12.13 -16.08
C HIS A 314 12.11 -11.19 -15.00
N HIS A 315 11.06 -10.48 -15.32
CA HIS A 315 10.47 -9.43 -14.49
C HIS A 315 9.10 -9.85 -13.97
N ASP A 316 8.71 -9.30 -12.81
CA ASP A 316 7.37 -9.52 -12.27
C ASP A 316 6.27 -9.15 -13.27
N PHE A 317 5.31 -10.05 -13.44
CA PHE A 317 4.19 -9.84 -14.35
C PHE A 317 3.37 -8.61 -14.00
N THR A 318 3.06 -8.42 -12.71
CA THR A 318 2.27 -7.27 -12.25
C THR A 318 2.97 -5.95 -12.56
N THR A 319 4.28 -5.90 -12.35
CA THR A 319 5.10 -4.73 -12.70
C THR A 319 5.10 -4.47 -14.21
N SER A 320 5.28 -5.50 -15.04
CA SER A 320 5.20 -5.38 -16.51
C SER A 320 3.82 -4.90 -16.94
N PHE A 321 2.75 -5.45 -16.37
CA PHE A 321 1.37 -5.05 -16.65
C PHE A 321 1.12 -3.56 -16.29
N LEU A 322 1.63 -3.09 -15.15
CA LEU A 322 1.51 -1.69 -14.76
C LEU A 322 2.27 -0.75 -15.69
N ILE A 323 3.49 -1.13 -16.13
CA ILE A 323 4.27 -0.35 -17.11
C ILE A 323 3.48 -0.22 -18.42
N PHE A 324 2.98 -1.34 -18.97
CA PHE A 324 2.18 -1.31 -20.19
C PHE A 324 0.91 -0.48 -20.02
N THR A 325 0.16 -0.71 -18.95
CA THR A 325 -1.08 0.00 -18.69
C THR A 325 -0.85 1.51 -18.58
N ALA A 326 0.12 1.94 -17.81
CA ALA A 326 0.39 3.36 -17.64
C ALA A 326 0.84 4.03 -18.94
N LEU A 327 1.75 3.42 -19.70
CA LEU A 327 2.28 4.01 -20.93
C LEU A 327 1.28 4.00 -22.07
N VAL A 328 0.47 2.93 -22.23
CA VAL A 328 -0.61 2.90 -23.24
C VAL A 328 -1.65 3.97 -22.92
N ASN A 329 -1.98 4.19 -21.65
CA ASN A 329 -2.88 5.26 -21.24
C ASN A 329 -2.31 6.64 -21.54
N ILE A 330 -1.06 6.93 -21.17
CA ILE A 330 -0.41 8.19 -21.45
C ILE A 330 -0.38 8.47 -22.96
N HIS A 331 -0.03 7.46 -23.76
CA HIS A 331 -0.06 7.56 -25.21
C HIS A 331 -1.45 7.90 -25.75
N HIS A 332 -2.48 7.20 -25.23
CA HIS A 332 -3.87 7.47 -25.56
C HIS A 332 -4.27 8.91 -25.23
N PHE A 333 -3.96 9.42 -24.04
CA PHE A 333 -4.30 10.80 -23.64
C PHE A 333 -3.69 11.84 -24.56
N ILE A 334 -2.45 11.61 -24.99
CA ILE A 334 -1.75 12.50 -25.93
C ILE A 334 -2.41 12.45 -27.30
N LEU A 335 -2.67 11.26 -27.84
CA LEU A 335 -3.32 11.10 -29.14
C LEU A 335 -4.74 11.67 -29.16
N ASP A 336 -5.52 11.36 -28.13
CA ASP A 336 -6.91 11.79 -28.00
C ASP A 336 -7.01 13.32 -27.91
N GLY A 337 -6.15 13.93 -27.10
CA GLY A 337 -6.03 15.39 -27.03
C GLY A 337 -5.62 16.07 -28.35
N ALA A 338 -4.92 15.34 -29.24
CA ALA A 338 -4.56 15.84 -30.56
C ALA A 338 -5.69 15.68 -31.58
N ILE A 339 -6.40 14.53 -31.55
CA ILE A 339 -7.35 14.10 -32.58
C ILE A 339 -8.75 14.69 -32.36
N TRP A 340 -9.26 14.71 -31.10
CA TRP A 340 -10.62 15.12 -30.78
C TRP A 340 -10.76 16.61 -30.50
N LYS A 341 -10.71 17.46 -31.55
CA LYS A 341 -10.94 18.89 -31.41
C LYS A 341 -12.21 19.30 -32.15
N LEU A 342 -13.25 19.74 -31.44
CA LEU A 342 -14.51 20.26 -32.03
C LEU A 342 -14.32 21.46 -32.95
N ARG A 343 -13.15 22.12 -32.95
CA ARG A 343 -12.75 23.15 -33.92
C ARG A 343 -12.23 22.56 -35.25
N ASP A 344 -11.97 21.26 -35.30
CA ASP A 344 -11.72 20.59 -36.56
C ASP A 344 -13.03 20.47 -37.33
N GLY A 345 -13.10 21.04 -38.55
CA GLY A 345 -14.32 21.17 -39.34
C GLY A 345 -14.98 19.83 -39.64
N ARG A 346 -14.20 18.75 -39.82
CA ARG A 346 -14.74 17.42 -40.08
C ARG A 346 -15.37 16.82 -38.83
N ILE A 347 -14.73 16.95 -37.67
CA ILE A 347 -15.28 16.46 -36.41
C ILE A 347 -16.56 17.22 -36.07
N ALA A 348 -16.54 18.56 -36.24
CA ALA A 348 -17.71 19.39 -36.00
C ALA A 348 -18.85 19.05 -36.96
N SER A 349 -18.61 18.80 -38.26
CA SER A 349 -19.64 18.44 -39.20
C SER A 349 -20.33 17.11 -38.88
N LEU A 350 -19.55 16.10 -38.51
CA LEU A 350 -20.08 14.77 -38.16
C LEU A 350 -20.83 14.74 -36.82
N LEU A 351 -20.32 15.42 -35.81
CA LEU A 351 -20.89 15.40 -34.46
C LEU A 351 -22.03 16.42 -34.26
N LEU A 352 -21.97 17.59 -34.96
CA LEU A 352 -22.93 18.67 -34.80
C LEU A 352 -23.97 18.74 -35.93
N ASN A 353 -23.96 17.81 -36.89
CA ASN A 353 -24.82 17.82 -38.08
C ASN A 353 -24.71 19.12 -38.94
N SER A 354 -23.56 19.79 -38.90
CA SER A 354 -23.34 20.97 -39.73
C SER A 354 -22.96 20.54 -41.14
N GLY A 355 -23.73 20.99 -42.16
CA GLY A 355 -23.66 20.51 -43.56
C GLY A 355 -22.42 20.91 -44.38
N ALA A 356 -21.26 21.15 -43.79
CA ALA A 356 -20.03 21.43 -44.52
C ALA A 356 -19.34 20.12 -44.95
N ARG A 357 -19.43 19.76 -46.23
CA ARG A 357 -18.63 18.72 -46.84
C ARG A 357 -17.20 19.21 -47.02
N ILE A 358 -16.27 18.57 -46.29
CA ILE A 358 -14.83 18.75 -46.53
C ILE A 358 -14.32 17.49 -47.22
N SER A 359 -13.94 17.65 -48.52
CA SER A 359 -13.28 16.57 -49.27
C SER A 359 -11.84 16.43 -48.79
N ASP A 360 -11.49 15.32 -48.15
CA ASP A 360 -10.11 14.94 -47.89
C ASP A 360 -9.55 14.24 -49.14
N ALA A 361 -8.52 14.82 -49.72
CA ALA A 361 -7.69 14.15 -50.73
C ALA A 361 -6.96 13.00 -50.02
N ALA A 362 -7.22 11.76 -50.51
CA ALA A 362 -6.55 10.58 -50.02
C ALA A 362 -5.06 10.63 -50.42
N LEU A 363 -4.18 10.83 -49.43
CA LEU A 363 -2.73 10.66 -49.59
C LEU A 363 -2.45 9.15 -49.61
N GLU A 364 -2.10 8.60 -50.78
CA GLU A 364 -1.68 7.21 -50.93
C GLU A 364 -0.30 7.04 -50.24
N ALA A 365 -0.26 6.21 -49.18
CA ALA A 365 1.00 5.82 -48.59
C ALA A 365 1.78 4.89 -49.55
N ARG A 366 3.03 5.23 -49.87
CA ARG A 366 3.91 4.44 -50.74
C ARG A 366 5.00 3.77 -49.91
N GLY A 367 5.22 2.47 -50.13
CA GLY A 367 6.31 1.70 -49.50
C GLY A 367 5.91 0.26 -49.11
N HIS A 368 6.88 -0.56 -48.77
CA HIS A 368 6.66 -1.99 -48.40
C HIS A 368 5.74 -2.13 -47.16
N VAL A 369 5.84 -1.22 -46.18
CA VAL A 369 4.97 -1.22 -45.00
C VAL A 369 3.52 -0.95 -45.40
N ALA A 370 3.29 -0.01 -46.33
CA ALA A 370 1.96 0.27 -46.86
C ALA A 370 1.38 -0.89 -47.65
N ALA A 371 2.19 -1.56 -48.48
CA ALA A 371 1.78 -2.74 -49.23
C ALA A 371 1.39 -3.90 -48.30
N THR A 372 2.18 -4.15 -47.26
CA THR A 372 1.86 -5.17 -46.24
C THR A 372 0.58 -4.82 -45.48
N TRP A 373 0.40 -3.55 -45.11
CA TRP A 373 -0.81 -3.08 -44.46
C TRP A 373 -2.05 -3.21 -45.35
N GLN A 374 -1.93 -2.82 -46.63
CA GLN A 374 -3.00 -2.99 -47.61
C GLN A 374 -3.33 -4.46 -47.82
N TRP A 375 -2.33 -5.37 -47.87
CA TRP A 375 -2.58 -6.79 -47.93
C TRP A 375 -3.28 -7.31 -46.69
N LEU A 376 -2.79 -6.95 -45.46
CA LEU A 376 -3.40 -7.33 -44.19
C LEU A 376 -4.85 -6.85 -44.07
N THR A 377 -5.16 -5.65 -44.55
CA THR A 377 -6.50 -5.05 -44.47
C THR A 377 -7.38 -5.45 -45.67
N GLY A 378 -6.79 -6.01 -46.72
CA GLY A 378 -7.45 -6.38 -47.96
C GLY A 378 -8.39 -7.57 -47.86
N CYS A 379 -9.11 -7.86 -48.96
CA CYS A 379 -10.12 -8.90 -49.06
C CYS A 379 -9.57 -10.28 -49.48
N SER A 380 -8.23 -10.44 -49.59
CA SER A 380 -7.63 -11.72 -50.00
C SER A 380 -7.97 -12.83 -48.99
N SER A 381 -8.16 -14.04 -49.48
CA SER A 381 -8.49 -15.20 -48.62
C SER A 381 -7.38 -15.51 -47.62
N GLY A 382 -6.12 -15.30 -47.97
CA GLY A 382 -4.97 -15.45 -47.07
C GLY A 382 -4.98 -14.45 -45.94
N ALA A 383 -5.13 -13.15 -46.25
CA ALA A 383 -5.21 -12.11 -45.24
C ALA A 383 -6.42 -12.28 -44.30
N ARG A 384 -7.56 -12.71 -44.84
CA ARG A 384 -8.76 -12.99 -44.04
C ARG A 384 -8.53 -14.15 -43.07
N ARG A 385 -7.91 -15.27 -43.53
CA ARG A 385 -7.58 -16.42 -42.66
C ARG A 385 -6.58 -16.01 -41.58
N LEU A 386 -5.55 -15.23 -41.92
CA LEU A 386 -4.58 -14.75 -40.95
C LEU A 386 -5.24 -13.87 -39.87
N ARG A 387 -6.07 -12.90 -40.27
CA ARG A 387 -6.80 -12.04 -39.32
C ARG A 387 -7.74 -12.86 -38.42
N LEU A 388 -8.48 -13.82 -38.96
CA LEU A 388 -9.38 -14.66 -38.16
C LEU A 388 -8.58 -15.57 -37.21
N GLY A 389 -7.48 -16.17 -37.67
CA GLY A 389 -6.59 -16.97 -36.82
C GLY A 389 -5.96 -16.15 -35.68
N THR A 390 -5.43 -14.95 -36.01
CA THR A 390 -4.87 -14.04 -35.00
C THR A 390 -5.94 -13.57 -34.04
N ALA A 391 -7.14 -13.23 -34.50
CA ALA A 391 -8.25 -12.83 -33.65
C ALA A 391 -8.65 -13.94 -32.67
N LEU A 392 -8.77 -15.18 -33.18
CA LEU A 392 -9.08 -16.34 -32.33
C LEU A 392 -7.98 -16.61 -31.31
N LEU A 393 -6.71 -16.54 -31.70
CA LEU A 393 -5.57 -16.70 -30.78
C LEU A 393 -5.61 -15.65 -29.68
N LEU A 394 -5.83 -14.39 -30.02
CA LEU A 394 -5.89 -13.30 -29.03
C LEU A 394 -7.10 -13.44 -28.11
N LEU A 395 -8.27 -13.83 -28.64
CA LEU A 395 -9.45 -14.08 -27.80
C LEU A 395 -9.22 -15.23 -26.82
N VAL A 396 -8.61 -16.33 -27.28
CA VAL A 396 -8.24 -17.45 -26.41
C VAL A 396 -7.24 -16.99 -25.34
N TRP A 397 -6.18 -16.29 -25.75
CA TRP A 397 -5.17 -15.78 -24.81
C TRP A 397 -5.79 -14.83 -23.77
N GLY A 398 -6.59 -13.86 -24.22
CA GLY A 398 -7.30 -12.96 -23.31
C GLY A 398 -8.24 -13.69 -22.35
N SER A 399 -8.95 -14.73 -22.82
CA SER A 399 -9.82 -15.54 -21.97
C SER A 399 -9.02 -16.35 -20.94
N VAL A 400 -7.90 -16.93 -21.33
CA VAL A 400 -6.98 -17.63 -20.43
C VAL A 400 -6.43 -16.66 -19.37
N ASP A 401 -6.07 -15.44 -19.75
CA ASP A 401 -5.62 -14.41 -18.82
C ASP A 401 -6.69 -13.98 -17.82
N GLN A 402 -7.97 -13.86 -18.24
CA GLN A 402 -9.08 -13.59 -17.32
C GLN A 402 -9.28 -14.72 -16.30
N ILE A 403 -9.18 -15.99 -16.74
CA ILE A 403 -9.28 -17.17 -15.87
C ILE A 403 -8.10 -17.20 -14.89
N ARG A 404 -6.88 -16.97 -15.38
CA ARG A 404 -5.67 -16.85 -14.54
C ARG A 404 -5.85 -15.80 -13.47
N TYR A 405 -6.30 -14.60 -13.86
CA TYR A 405 -6.51 -13.49 -12.92
C TYR A 405 -7.59 -13.82 -11.87
N TYR A 406 -8.69 -14.45 -12.30
CA TYR A 406 -9.73 -14.91 -11.39
C TYR A 406 -9.18 -15.89 -10.34
N TRP A 407 -8.44 -16.91 -10.74
CA TRP A 407 -7.80 -17.86 -9.83
C TRP A 407 -6.76 -17.15 -8.93
N ALA A 408 -5.95 -16.28 -9.50
CA ALA A 408 -4.90 -15.58 -8.77
C ALA A 408 -5.44 -14.66 -7.66
N ILE A 409 -6.59 -14.04 -7.85
CA ILE A 409 -7.10 -13.01 -6.93
C ILE A 409 -8.25 -13.52 -6.05
N HIS A 410 -9.13 -14.37 -6.58
CA HIS A 410 -10.36 -14.74 -5.91
C HIS A 410 -10.30 -16.13 -5.25
N SER A 411 -9.65 -17.11 -5.88
CA SER A 411 -9.60 -18.46 -5.33
C SER A 411 -8.65 -18.58 -4.16
N ASP A 412 -9.07 -19.26 -3.11
CA ASP A 412 -8.23 -19.71 -2.00
C ASP A 412 -7.94 -21.23 -2.10
N ASP A 413 -8.37 -21.89 -3.19
CA ASP A 413 -8.04 -23.30 -3.47
C ASP A 413 -6.60 -23.42 -4.00
N LEU A 414 -5.83 -24.32 -3.37
CA LEU A 414 -4.42 -24.55 -3.72
C LEU A 414 -4.24 -25.00 -5.18
N ASN A 415 -5.18 -25.81 -5.73
CA ASN A 415 -5.08 -26.30 -7.10
C ASN A 415 -5.32 -25.18 -8.12
N ASP A 416 -6.25 -24.28 -7.84
CA ASP A 416 -6.49 -23.13 -8.70
C ASP A 416 -5.29 -22.19 -8.71
N LEU A 417 -4.68 -21.93 -7.55
CA LEU A 417 -3.45 -21.15 -7.45
C LEU A 417 -2.29 -21.83 -8.18
N LYS A 418 -2.15 -23.16 -8.07
CA LYS A 418 -1.17 -23.93 -8.85
C LYS A 418 -1.41 -23.82 -10.36
N ARG A 419 -2.66 -23.93 -10.82
CA ARG A 419 -3.02 -23.75 -12.24
C ARG A 419 -2.70 -22.34 -12.74
N ALA A 420 -3.05 -21.31 -11.96
CA ALA A 420 -2.70 -19.94 -12.29
C ALA A 420 -1.18 -19.74 -12.40
N ALA A 421 -0.41 -20.30 -11.44
CA ALA A 421 1.05 -20.23 -11.43
C ALA A 421 1.72 -21.04 -12.58
N MET A 422 1.07 -22.10 -13.09
CA MET A 422 1.52 -22.78 -14.30
C MET A 422 1.35 -21.90 -15.55
N LEU A 423 0.27 -21.13 -15.61
CA LEU A 423 0.04 -20.18 -16.71
C LEU A 423 1.03 -19.03 -16.66
N ASP A 424 1.26 -18.46 -15.47
CA ASP A 424 2.22 -17.38 -15.26
C ASP A 424 3.04 -17.58 -13.98
N SER A 425 4.27 -18.05 -14.16
CA SER A 425 5.21 -18.28 -13.06
C SER A 425 5.93 -17.02 -12.57
N PHE A 426 5.83 -15.91 -13.30
CA PHE A 426 6.51 -14.65 -12.99
C PHE A 426 5.64 -13.65 -12.20
N ASP A 427 4.39 -14.00 -11.86
CA ASP A 427 3.54 -13.20 -11.01
C ASP A 427 3.95 -13.38 -9.53
N ALA A 428 4.72 -12.43 -8.99
CA ALA A 428 5.25 -12.50 -7.62
C ALA A 428 4.13 -12.51 -6.57
N SER A 429 3.04 -11.79 -6.78
CA SER A 429 1.92 -11.74 -5.84
C SER A 429 1.13 -13.06 -5.82
N LEU A 430 0.96 -13.68 -6.99
CA LEU A 430 0.39 -15.04 -7.10
C LEU A 430 1.27 -16.07 -6.39
N GLN A 431 2.59 -16.01 -6.60
CA GLN A 431 3.53 -16.93 -5.94
C GLN A 431 3.49 -16.76 -4.41
N MET A 432 3.37 -15.56 -3.90
CA MET A 432 3.18 -15.30 -2.47
C MET A 432 1.90 -15.94 -1.93
N ARG A 433 0.76 -15.76 -2.61
CA ARG A 433 -0.50 -16.39 -2.21
C ARG A 433 -0.41 -17.91 -2.26
N LEU A 434 0.21 -18.45 -3.32
CA LEU A 434 0.44 -19.89 -3.45
C LEU A 434 1.29 -20.43 -2.29
N ALA A 435 2.33 -19.70 -1.89
CA ALA A 435 3.18 -20.09 -0.78
C ALA A 435 2.42 -20.11 0.56
N HIS A 436 1.63 -19.07 0.83
CA HIS A 436 0.80 -19.03 2.04
C HIS A 436 -0.19 -20.20 2.10
N GLN A 437 -0.91 -20.43 1.00
CA GLN A 437 -1.90 -21.51 0.94
C GLN A 437 -1.24 -22.91 1.01
N ALA A 438 -0.07 -23.07 0.42
CA ALA A 438 0.69 -24.31 0.52
C ALA A 438 1.17 -24.56 1.96
N LEU A 439 1.60 -23.52 2.67
CA LEU A 439 2.01 -23.64 4.07
C LEU A 439 0.82 -23.99 4.99
N GLU A 440 -0.34 -23.36 4.80
CA GLU A 440 -1.57 -23.68 5.55
C GLU A 440 -2.03 -25.13 5.33
N THR A 441 -1.80 -25.68 4.13
CA THR A 441 -2.15 -27.09 3.82
C THR A 441 -1.03 -28.07 4.16
N GLY A 442 0.10 -27.61 4.74
CA GLY A 442 1.23 -28.44 5.15
C GLY A 442 2.22 -28.80 4.01
N ASP A 443 2.06 -28.23 2.79
CA ASP A 443 2.97 -28.45 1.67
C ASP A 443 4.15 -27.45 1.73
N ALA A 444 5.05 -27.67 2.70
CA ALA A 444 6.21 -26.80 2.95
C ALA A 444 7.16 -26.70 1.73
N LEU A 445 7.30 -27.77 0.96
CA LEU A 445 8.15 -27.77 -0.25
C LEU A 445 7.59 -26.86 -1.33
N GLN A 446 6.27 -26.91 -1.53
CA GLN A 446 5.59 -26.02 -2.48
C GLN A 446 5.66 -24.56 -2.03
N ALA A 447 5.51 -24.30 -0.73
CA ALA A 447 5.62 -22.96 -0.16
C ALA A 447 7.01 -22.37 -0.42
N GLU A 448 8.05 -23.11 -0.09
CA GLU A 448 9.45 -22.69 -0.34
C GLU A 448 9.73 -22.43 -1.82
N ALA A 449 9.28 -23.33 -2.70
CA ALA A 449 9.44 -23.18 -4.14
C ALA A 449 8.73 -21.92 -4.67
N ALA A 450 7.56 -21.61 -4.14
CA ALA A 450 6.79 -20.43 -4.54
C ALA A 450 7.45 -19.13 -4.04
N TRP A 451 7.93 -19.07 -2.80
CA TRP A 451 8.70 -17.89 -2.33
C TRP A 451 9.97 -17.66 -3.15
N LYS A 452 10.72 -18.71 -3.47
CA LYS A 452 11.91 -18.61 -4.33
C LYS A 452 11.58 -18.03 -5.71
N ARG A 453 10.46 -18.44 -6.31
CA ARG A 453 9.98 -17.87 -7.58
C ARG A 453 9.55 -16.42 -7.44
N ALA A 454 8.86 -16.06 -6.34
CA ALA A 454 8.49 -14.68 -6.07
C ALA A 454 9.72 -13.77 -5.97
N ILE A 455 10.77 -14.21 -5.27
CA ILE A 455 12.06 -13.49 -5.16
C ILE A 455 12.74 -13.34 -6.53
N GLN A 456 12.72 -14.40 -7.35
CA GLN A 456 13.31 -14.34 -8.70
C GLN A 456 12.56 -13.37 -9.61
N SER A 457 11.23 -13.32 -9.50
CA SER A 457 10.38 -12.44 -10.33
C SER A 457 10.49 -10.98 -9.91
N ASN A 458 10.57 -10.71 -8.60
CA ASN A 458 10.70 -9.35 -8.05
C ASN A 458 11.74 -9.31 -6.92
N PRO A 459 13.03 -9.23 -7.25
CA PRO A 459 14.09 -9.16 -6.24
C PRO A 459 14.05 -7.89 -5.38
N ALA A 460 13.33 -6.85 -5.78
CA ALA A 460 13.19 -5.61 -5.02
C ALA A 460 12.16 -5.72 -3.89
N ASP A 461 11.20 -6.65 -4.00
CA ASP A 461 10.18 -6.85 -2.98
C ASP A 461 10.76 -7.55 -1.74
N PRO A 462 10.72 -6.94 -0.54
CA PRO A 462 11.20 -7.58 0.68
C PRO A 462 10.29 -8.70 1.19
N ALA A 463 8.97 -8.67 0.88
CA ALA A 463 7.99 -9.57 1.49
C ALA A 463 8.27 -11.06 1.24
N PRO A 464 8.57 -11.54 0.00
CA PRO A 464 8.88 -12.95 -0.22
C PRO A 464 10.17 -13.39 0.49
N ARG A 465 11.16 -12.49 0.57
CA ARG A 465 12.42 -12.79 1.28
C ARG A 465 12.20 -12.93 2.77
N GLN A 466 11.43 -12.02 3.37
CA GLN A 466 11.09 -12.08 4.79
C GLN A 466 10.32 -13.35 5.13
N ALA A 467 9.32 -13.70 4.30
CA ALA A 467 8.56 -14.93 4.51
C ALA A 467 9.42 -16.19 4.41
N LEU A 468 10.28 -16.28 3.39
CA LEU A 468 11.20 -17.41 3.24
C LEU A 468 12.26 -17.43 4.34
N LEU A 469 12.79 -16.28 4.75
CA LEU A 469 13.75 -16.17 5.85
C LEU A 469 13.12 -16.67 7.16
N GLN A 470 11.92 -16.22 7.49
CA GLN A 470 11.21 -16.69 8.67
C GLN A 470 10.99 -18.21 8.65
N PHE A 471 10.54 -18.74 7.52
CA PHE A 471 10.35 -20.17 7.33
C PHE A 471 11.67 -20.96 7.53
N LEU A 472 12.79 -20.46 7.01
CA LEU A 472 14.10 -21.09 7.19
C LEU A 472 14.59 -21.03 8.64
N LEU A 473 14.32 -19.92 9.34
CA LEU A 473 14.62 -19.77 10.77
C LEU A 473 13.80 -20.73 11.64
N ASP A 474 12.49 -20.82 11.40
CA ASP A 474 11.60 -21.73 12.11
C ASP A 474 11.97 -23.21 11.87
N SER A 475 12.51 -23.49 10.68
CA SER A 475 13.03 -24.81 10.30
C SER A 475 14.48 -25.04 10.75
N GLN A 476 15.11 -24.13 11.48
CA GLN A 476 16.51 -24.15 11.93
C GLN A 476 17.55 -24.28 10.78
N ARG A 477 17.19 -23.86 9.57
CA ARG A 477 18.06 -23.92 8.37
C ARG A 477 18.92 -22.67 8.24
N PHE A 478 19.71 -22.35 9.27
CA PHE A 478 20.45 -21.08 9.42
C PHE A 478 21.44 -20.81 8.29
N GLN A 479 22.07 -21.83 7.72
CA GLN A 479 23.02 -21.66 6.61
C GLN A 479 22.33 -21.17 5.33
N GLU A 480 21.16 -21.72 5.03
CA GLU A 480 20.38 -21.29 3.85
C GLU A 480 19.78 -19.90 4.05
N ALA A 481 19.33 -19.62 5.27
CA ALA A 481 18.87 -18.28 5.67
C ALA A 481 19.97 -17.22 5.45
N LEU A 482 21.22 -17.51 5.89
CA LEU A 482 22.34 -16.61 5.67
C LEU A 482 22.64 -16.41 4.18
N THR A 483 22.66 -17.49 3.40
CA THR A 483 22.89 -17.42 1.95
C THR A 483 21.83 -16.55 1.26
N LEU A 484 20.56 -16.67 1.68
CA LEU A 484 19.47 -15.85 1.18
C LEU A 484 19.66 -14.37 1.53
N THR A 485 20.04 -14.09 2.77
CA THR A 485 20.27 -12.72 3.27
C THR A 485 21.46 -12.06 2.54
N GLU A 486 22.57 -12.79 2.37
CA GLU A 486 23.75 -12.30 1.61
C GLU A 486 23.43 -12.05 0.13
N ALA A 487 22.67 -12.95 -0.51
CA ALA A 487 22.20 -12.74 -1.87
C ALA A 487 21.30 -11.50 -1.98
N SER A 488 20.46 -11.25 -0.98
CA SER A 488 19.59 -10.08 -0.90
C SER A 488 20.39 -8.77 -0.72
N LEU A 489 21.44 -8.79 0.09
CA LEU A 489 22.34 -7.64 0.29
C LEU A 489 23.12 -7.25 -0.98
N LYS A 490 23.32 -8.17 -1.94
CA LYS A 490 23.89 -7.81 -3.25
C LYS A 490 22.98 -6.87 -4.06
N PHE A 491 21.67 -7.00 -3.91
CA PHE A 491 20.67 -6.12 -4.55
C PHE A 491 20.39 -4.86 -3.75
N ALA A 492 20.41 -4.95 -2.42
CA ALA A 492 20.13 -3.87 -1.50
C ALA A 492 21.23 -3.76 -0.42
N PRO A 493 22.44 -3.29 -0.77
CA PRO A 493 23.58 -3.29 0.14
C PRO A 493 23.41 -2.38 1.36
N ASN A 494 22.51 -1.38 1.25
CA ASN A 494 22.20 -0.43 2.31
C ASN A 494 20.81 -0.70 2.93
N ASP A 495 20.35 -1.93 2.95
CA ASP A 495 19.14 -2.31 3.67
C ASP A 495 19.50 -2.67 5.12
N ALA A 496 19.16 -1.76 6.04
CA ALA A 496 19.47 -1.92 7.46
C ALA A 496 18.79 -3.15 8.08
N ASN A 497 17.61 -3.56 7.59
CA ASN A 497 16.93 -4.77 8.09
C ASN A 497 17.68 -6.03 7.69
N LEU A 498 18.11 -6.14 6.42
CA LEU A 498 18.90 -7.28 5.96
C LEU A 498 20.23 -7.38 6.70
N LEU A 499 20.85 -6.25 7.06
CA LEU A 499 22.08 -6.24 7.86
C LEU A 499 21.80 -6.72 9.30
N VAL A 500 20.65 -6.38 9.87
CA VAL A 500 20.23 -6.90 11.17
C VAL A 500 20.00 -8.41 11.12
N ASP A 501 19.31 -8.90 10.10
CA ASP A 501 19.05 -10.33 9.89
C ASP A 501 20.36 -11.11 9.72
N ARG A 502 21.32 -10.57 8.94
CA ARG A 502 22.66 -11.16 8.80
C ARG A 502 23.34 -11.29 10.16
N GLY A 503 23.32 -10.24 10.98
CA GLY A 503 23.90 -10.26 12.31
C GLY A 503 23.28 -11.32 13.22
N LEU A 504 21.95 -11.44 13.19
CA LEU A 504 21.24 -12.47 13.95
C LEU A 504 21.65 -13.89 13.52
N LEU A 505 21.74 -14.13 12.21
CA LEU A 505 22.15 -15.42 11.65
C LEU A 505 23.60 -15.76 11.98
N GLU A 506 24.51 -14.78 11.93
CA GLU A 506 25.91 -14.98 12.34
C GLU A 506 26.00 -15.30 13.84
N LEU A 507 25.22 -14.64 14.68
CA LEU A 507 25.15 -14.96 16.11
C LEU A 507 24.67 -16.39 16.37
N GLN A 508 23.63 -16.85 15.67
CA GLN A 508 23.13 -18.23 15.78
C GLN A 508 24.20 -19.28 15.39
N ARG A 509 25.14 -18.90 14.55
CA ARG A 509 26.28 -19.74 14.18
C ARG A 509 27.48 -19.65 15.15
N GLY A 510 27.36 -18.83 16.18
CA GLY A 510 28.41 -18.58 17.14
C GLY A 510 29.46 -17.53 16.73
N HIS A 511 29.20 -16.80 15.65
CA HIS A 511 30.13 -15.77 15.12
C HIS A 511 29.76 -14.38 15.67
N ALA A 512 29.93 -14.19 16.99
CA ALA A 512 29.48 -12.97 17.68
C ALA A 512 30.12 -11.68 17.13
N GLU A 513 31.43 -11.70 16.75
CA GLU A 513 32.09 -10.53 16.19
C GLU A 513 31.53 -10.14 14.80
N ALA A 514 31.24 -11.13 13.95
CA ALA A 514 30.60 -10.87 12.66
C ALA A 514 29.18 -10.34 12.82
N ALA A 515 28.45 -10.82 13.83
CA ALA A 515 27.13 -10.33 14.19
C ALA A 515 27.16 -8.86 14.57
N LYS A 516 28.03 -8.48 15.50
CA LYS A 516 28.21 -7.07 15.93
C LYS A 516 28.60 -6.17 14.76
N ALA A 517 29.56 -6.58 13.93
CA ALA A 517 29.95 -5.83 12.74
C ALA A 517 28.79 -5.59 11.78
N SER A 518 27.88 -6.57 11.65
CA SER A 518 26.68 -6.44 10.81
C SER A 518 25.66 -5.44 11.39
N TRP A 519 25.47 -5.44 12.72
CA TRP A 519 24.57 -4.49 13.40
C TRP A 519 25.15 -3.07 13.43
N ASP A 520 26.47 -2.92 13.60
CA ASP A 520 27.15 -1.62 13.49
C ASP A 520 27.01 -1.04 12.07
N GLN A 521 27.14 -1.90 11.04
CA GLN A 521 26.89 -1.50 9.67
C GLN A 521 25.42 -1.08 9.47
N ALA A 522 24.46 -1.79 10.07
CA ALA A 522 23.05 -1.41 10.04
C ALA A 522 22.83 -0.02 10.66
N LEU A 523 23.47 0.29 11.79
CA LEU A 523 23.41 1.60 12.43
C LEU A 523 24.12 2.70 11.65
N THR A 524 25.14 2.36 10.85
CA THR A 524 25.79 3.30 9.93
C THR A 524 24.82 3.71 8.81
N VAL A 525 24.00 2.76 8.31
CA VAL A 525 22.99 3.00 7.28
C VAL A 525 21.77 3.73 7.86
N ASP A 526 21.27 3.24 8.98
CA ASP A 526 20.15 3.85 9.72
C ASP A 526 20.48 3.89 11.21
N SER A 527 20.91 5.05 11.68
CA SER A 527 21.23 5.26 13.09
C SER A 527 20.06 5.10 14.07
N LYS A 528 18.85 4.91 13.54
CA LYS A 528 17.61 4.69 14.30
C LYS A 528 17.11 3.25 14.21
N GLN A 529 17.91 2.35 13.62
CA GLN A 529 17.51 0.96 13.44
C GLN A 529 17.36 0.28 14.81
N LEU A 530 16.11 -0.02 15.14
CA LEU A 530 15.67 -0.42 16.48
C LEU A 530 16.31 -1.74 16.92
N MET A 531 16.20 -2.77 16.07
CA MET A 531 16.67 -4.11 16.44
C MET A 531 18.19 -4.22 16.50
N ALA A 532 18.93 -3.43 15.72
CA ALA A 532 20.37 -3.37 15.81
C ALA A 532 20.83 -2.87 17.19
N HIS A 533 20.19 -1.83 17.71
CA HIS A 533 20.48 -1.35 19.07
C HIS A 533 20.18 -2.44 20.12
N LEU A 534 19.04 -3.14 20.01
CA LEU A 534 18.67 -4.18 20.98
C LEU A 534 19.67 -5.35 20.99
N TYR A 535 20.02 -5.85 19.79
CA TYR A 535 20.94 -6.99 19.69
C TYR A 535 22.37 -6.62 20.12
N LEU A 536 22.86 -5.43 19.73
CA LEU A 536 24.14 -4.92 20.21
C LEU A 536 24.14 -4.77 21.74
N ALA A 537 23.09 -4.18 22.32
CA ALA A 537 22.99 -4.04 23.77
C ALA A 537 23.07 -5.39 24.47
N SER A 538 22.32 -6.38 23.98
CA SER A 538 22.30 -7.72 24.57
C SER A 538 23.65 -8.42 24.48
N GLU A 539 24.34 -8.31 23.34
CA GLU A 539 25.63 -8.97 23.14
C GLU A 539 26.74 -8.27 23.92
N LEU A 540 26.77 -6.94 23.95
CA LEU A 540 27.72 -6.16 24.75
C LEU A 540 27.52 -6.40 26.26
N ASP A 541 26.27 -6.58 26.69
CA ASP A 541 25.95 -6.93 28.08
C ASP A 541 26.49 -8.32 28.43
N ARG A 542 26.33 -9.30 27.55
CA ARG A 542 26.90 -10.65 27.69
C ARG A 542 28.43 -10.65 27.75
N GLU A 543 29.08 -9.73 27.01
CA GLU A 543 30.52 -9.53 27.04
C GLU A 543 31.02 -8.74 28.27
N GLY A 544 30.15 -8.24 29.10
CA GLY A 544 30.50 -7.41 30.27
C GLY A 544 30.82 -5.94 29.91
N LYS A 545 30.62 -5.50 28.67
CA LYS A 545 30.80 -4.10 28.22
C LYS A 545 29.60 -3.25 28.63
N ALA A 546 29.35 -3.17 29.93
CA ALA A 546 28.13 -2.63 30.50
C ALA A 546 27.83 -1.18 30.10
N LYS A 547 28.85 -0.31 29.98
CA LYS A 547 28.64 1.09 29.61
C LYS A 547 28.10 1.24 28.19
N GLU A 548 28.65 0.46 27.24
CA GLU A 548 28.23 0.48 25.85
C GLU A 548 26.84 -0.15 25.71
N ALA A 549 26.61 -1.29 26.39
CA ALA A 549 25.29 -1.94 26.43
C ALA A 549 24.20 -0.98 26.92
N ALA A 550 24.45 -0.25 28.02
CA ALA A 550 23.49 0.71 28.55
C ALA A 550 23.13 1.82 27.54
N SER A 551 24.11 2.29 26.76
CA SER A 551 23.86 3.31 25.74
C SER A 551 22.95 2.81 24.62
N HIS A 552 23.12 1.57 24.17
CA HIS A 552 22.29 0.96 23.15
C HIS A 552 20.88 0.62 23.67
N TYR A 553 20.73 0.11 24.90
CA TYR A 553 19.40 -0.03 25.54
C TYR A 553 18.68 1.30 25.64
N GLN A 554 19.40 2.37 26.02
CA GLN A 554 18.81 3.71 26.11
C GLN A 554 18.34 4.22 24.74
N ALA A 555 19.12 4.01 23.69
CA ALA A 555 18.74 4.38 22.32
C ALA A 555 17.47 3.63 21.86
N PHE A 556 17.41 2.32 22.10
CA PHE A 556 16.24 1.50 21.83
C PHE A 556 15.00 2.02 22.58
N LEU A 557 15.08 2.22 23.89
CA LEU A 557 13.95 2.64 24.72
C LEU A 557 13.46 4.05 24.35
N ARG A 558 14.36 4.98 24.04
CA ARG A 558 14.00 6.32 23.55
C ARG A 558 13.20 6.24 22.24
N ARG A 559 13.55 5.33 21.36
CA ARG A 559 12.87 5.17 20.09
C ARG A 559 11.48 4.56 20.28
N ILE A 560 11.36 3.50 21.10
CA ILE A 560 10.07 2.88 21.47
C ILE A 560 9.10 3.89 22.08
N ALA A 561 9.61 4.81 22.91
CA ALA A 561 8.77 5.84 23.53
C ALA A 561 8.11 6.78 22.51
N GLN A 562 8.69 6.93 21.30
CA GLN A 562 8.16 7.75 20.21
C GLN A 562 7.14 7.01 19.32
N GLU A 563 7.07 5.67 19.43
CA GLU A 563 6.10 4.88 18.67
C GLU A 563 4.67 5.05 19.23
N LYS A 564 3.67 4.83 18.35
CA LYS A 564 2.27 4.83 18.79
C LYS A 564 2.03 3.71 19.79
N VAL A 565 1.16 3.94 20.75
CA VAL A 565 0.90 2.99 21.86
C VAL A 565 0.62 1.56 21.36
N LYS A 566 -0.13 1.44 20.26
CA LYS A 566 -0.47 0.13 19.66
C LYS A 566 0.72 -0.62 19.05
N ASP A 567 1.80 0.09 18.72
CA ASP A 567 2.98 -0.46 18.04
C ASP A 567 4.14 -0.73 19.01
N ARG A 568 3.94 -0.43 20.31
CA ARG A 568 4.96 -0.66 21.36
C ARG A 568 4.96 -2.13 21.79
N PRO A 569 6.15 -2.66 22.18
CA PRO A 569 6.21 -3.95 22.84
C PRO A 569 5.33 -4.03 24.09
N ALA A 570 5.02 -5.24 24.52
CA ALA A 570 4.25 -5.48 25.74
C ALA A 570 4.98 -4.84 26.95
N PRO A 571 4.25 -4.31 27.95
CA PRO A 571 4.82 -3.57 29.08
C PRO A 571 5.88 -4.34 29.87
N ASP A 572 5.69 -5.63 30.08
CA ASP A 572 6.64 -6.53 30.73
C ASP A 572 8.02 -6.55 30.06
N ARG A 573 8.04 -6.59 28.72
CA ARG A 573 9.28 -6.55 27.93
C ARG A 573 9.97 -5.19 28.05
N VAL A 574 9.20 -4.09 28.00
CA VAL A 574 9.76 -2.74 28.15
C VAL A 574 10.38 -2.56 29.52
N ILE A 575 9.67 -2.96 30.58
CA ILE A 575 10.15 -2.88 31.97
C ILE A 575 11.41 -3.75 32.13
N GLY A 576 11.40 -4.96 31.62
CA GLY A 576 12.57 -5.85 31.64
C GLY A 576 13.81 -5.24 30.96
N LEU A 577 13.64 -4.51 29.86
CA LEU A 577 14.75 -3.80 29.19
C LEU A 577 15.21 -2.58 29.99
N VAL A 578 14.31 -1.87 30.67
CA VAL A 578 14.70 -0.77 31.57
C VAL A 578 15.52 -1.31 32.74
N LEU A 579 15.14 -2.44 33.33
CA LEU A 579 15.89 -3.10 34.39
C LEU A 579 17.28 -3.53 33.92
N ARG A 580 17.39 -4.16 32.73
CA ARG A 580 18.70 -4.53 32.16
C ARG A 580 19.59 -3.30 31.90
N MET A 581 19.01 -2.20 31.41
CA MET A 581 19.74 -0.94 31.26
C MET A 581 20.24 -0.42 32.60
N ALA A 582 19.40 -0.45 33.64
CA ALA A 582 19.76 -0.02 34.99
C ALA A 582 20.91 -0.87 35.57
N ASP A 583 20.85 -2.20 35.41
CA ASP A 583 21.90 -3.12 35.82
C ASP A 583 23.23 -2.83 35.11
N CYS A 584 23.20 -2.56 33.82
CA CYS A 584 24.38 -2.17 33.03
C CYS A 584 24.95 -0.82 33.54
N GLN A 585 24.09 0.15 33.84
CA GLN A 585 24.48 1.44 34.41
C GLN A 585 25.14 1.25 35.80
N ALA A 586 24.54 0.41 36.64
CA ALA A 586 25.11 0.10 37.99
C ALA A 586 26.48 -0.57 37.88
N ARG A 587 26.65 -1.57 37.02
CA ARG A 587 27.94 -2.25 36.77
C ARG A 587 29.00 -1.34 36.14
N SER A 588 28.60 -0.31 35.41
CA SER A 588 29.52 0.69 34.84
C SER A 588 29.74 1.90 35.71
N SER A 589 29.40 1.83 37.02
CA SER A 589 29.57 2.89 38.02
C SER A 589 28.78 4.19 37.69
N GLN A 590 27.71 4.09 36.90
CA GLN A 590 26.79 5.21 36.61
C GLN A 590 25.62 5.22 37.62
N THR A 591 25.97 5.30 38.92
CA THR A 591 25.02 5.07 40.02
C THR A 591 23.75 5.93 39.94
N ASP A 592 23.89 7.23 39.69
CA ASP A 592 22.73 8.16 39.63
C ASP A 592 21.81 7.84 38.43
N LEU A 593 22.37 7.36 37.30
CA LEU A 593 21.55 6.96 36.17
C LEU A 593 20.86 5.62 36.43
N ALA A 594 21.55 4.70 37.08
CA ALA A 594 20.99 3.41 37.47
C ALA A 594 19.80 3.57 38.42
N LEU A 595 19.93 4.40 39.45
CA LEU A 595 18.83 4.70 40.36
C LEU A 595 17.60 5.26 39.65
N LYS A 596 17.79 6.26 38.78
CA LYS A 596 16.70 6.82 37.99
C LYS A 596 16.03 5.77 37.06
N SER A 597 16.83 4.84 36.58
CA SER A 597 16.32 3.79 35.72
C SER A 597 15.53 2.73 36.48
N TYR A 598 15.96 2.35 37.70
CA TYR A 598 15.18 1.46 38.58
C TYR A 598 13.86 2.11 39.00
N GLN A 599 13.87 3.39 39.42
CA GLN A 599 12.65 4.15 39.73
C GLN A 599 11.71 4.29 38.54
N MET A 600 12.27 4.39 37.31
CA MET A 600 11.46 4.35 36.10
C MET A 600 10.81 2.98 35.87
N ALA A 601 11.54 1.89 36.14
CA ALA A 601 11.03 0.54 36.03
C ALA A 601 9.91 0.27 37.06
N GLU A 602 10.13 0.64 38.34
CA GLU A 602 9.16 0.58 39.42
C GLU A 602 7.87 1.31 39.03
N LYS A 603 7.99 2.58 38.64
CA LYS A 603 6.84 3.40 38.22
C LYS A 603 6.05 2.79 37.05
N LEU A 604 6.75 2.26 36.06
CA LEU A 604 6.09 1.59 34.92
C LEU A 604 5.42 0.30 35.38
N ALA A 605 6.05 -0.49 36.23
CA ALA A 605 5.50 -1.73 36.78
C ALA A 605 4.23 -1.46 37.59
N LEU A 606 4.25 -0.44 38.49
CA LEU A 606 3.10 0.02 39.25
C LEU A 606 1.94 0.46 38.32
N GLN A 607 2.22 1.29 37.30
CA GLN A 607 1.20 1.75 36.34
C GLN A 607 0.55 0.63 35.51
N THR A 608 1.26 -0.47 35.33
CA THR A 608 0.80 -1.60 34.51
C THR A 608 0.38 -2.83 35.34
N ASN A 609 0.36 -2.70 36.68
CA ASN A 609 0.05 -3.76 37.64
C ASN A 609 0.99 -4.99 37.48
N MET A 610 2.26 -4.77 37.24
CA MET A 610 3.29 -5.80 37.07
C MET A 610 4.06 -5.99 38.38
N THR A 611 3.38 -6.44 39.45
CA THR A 611 3.88 -6.51 40.83
C THR A 611 5.22 -7.24 40.94
N LYS A 612 5.44 -8.31 40.19
CA LYS A 612 6.72 -9.03 40.19
C LYS A 612 7.89 -8.17 39.66
N LEU A 613 7.67 -7.36 38.61
CA LEU A 613 8.71 -6.48 38.07
C LEU A 613 8.95 -5.26 38.94
N GLU A 614 7.94 -4.85 39.71
CA GLU A 614 8.04 -3.80 40.77
C GLU A 614 8.96 -4.29 41.86
N SER A 615 8.74 -5.49 42.43
CA SER A 615 9.59 -6.13 43.43
C SER A 615 11.06 -6.22 42.98
N ILE A 616 11.31 -6.69 41.74
CA ILE A 616 12.66 -6.78 41.18
C ILE A 616 13.32 -5.40 41.08
N ALA A 617 12.56 -4.35 40.72
CA ALA A 617 13.10 -2.97 40.67
C ALA A 617 13.51 -2.48 42.05
N ASP A 618 12.65 -2.70 43.06
CA ASP A 618 12.90 -2.32 44.44
C ASP A 618 14.14 -2.98 45.02
N VAL A 619 14.29 -4.29 44.82
CA VAL A 619 15.44 -5.05 45.36
C VAL A 619 16.75 -4.56 44.73
N ASN A 620 16.76 -4.35 43.41
CA ASN A 620 17.96 -3.89 42.73
C ASN A 620 18.31 -2.43 43.08
N GLU A 621 17.31 -1.58 43.27
CA GLU A 621 17.51 -0.23 43.78
C GLU A 621 18.02 -0.27 45.24
N ALA A 622 17.43 -1.10 46.10
CA ALA A 622 17.86 -1.29 47.46
C ALA A 622 19.33 -1.68 47.59
N GLU A 623 19.76 -2.65 46.76
CA GLU A 623 21.16 -3.08 46.76
C GLU A 623 22.12 -1.95 46.33
N LEU A 624 21.71 -1.12 45.38
CA LEU A 624 22.50 0.01 44.94
C LEU A 624 22.52 1.14 45.96
N GLN A 625 21.39 1.43 46.65
CA GLN A 625 21.29 2.39 47.75
C GLN A 625 22.16 1.97 48.92
N ALA A 626 22.11 0.67 49.30
CA ALA A 626 22.94 0.11 50.34
C ALA A 626 24.46 0.28 50.09
N ARG A 627 24.88 -0.01 48.87
CA ARG A 627 26.29 0.22 48.45
C ARG A 627 26.69 1.69 48.46
N GLY A 628 25.73 2.61 48.29
CA GLY A 628 25.93 4.04 48.38
C GLY A 628 25.87 4.59 49.81
N GLY A 629 25.64 3.73 50.84
CA GLY A 629 25.54 4.10 52.22
C GLY A 629 24.17 4.69 52.64
N ARG A 630 23.16 4.68 51.78
CA ARG A 630 21.78 5.09 52.04
C ARG A 630 21.00 3.92 52.62
N LEU A 631 21.29 3.62 53.89
CA LEU A 631 20.78 2.39 54.50
C LEU A 631 19.26 2.43 54.82
N ASP A 632 18.73 3.61 55.09
CA ASP A 632 17.29 3.78 55.40
C ASP A 632 16.45 3.56 54.13
N ASP A 633 16.88 4.17 52.97
CA ASP A 633 16.21 3.97 51.70
C ASP A 633 16.26 2.48 51.30
N ALA A 634 17.43 1.84 51.43
CA ALA A 634 17.56 0.42 51.15
C ALA A 634 16.66 -0.47 52.01
N LEU A 635 16.51 -0.15 53.28
CA LEU A 635 15.67 -0.85 54.22
C LEU A 635 14.18 -0.81 53.80
N GLU A 636 13.70 0.39 53.48
CA GLU A 636 12.31 0.59 53.05
C GLU A 636 12.01 -0.20 51.75
N LEU A 637 12.93 -0.16 50.79
CA LEU A 637 12.77 -0.84 49.51
C LEU A 637 12.76 -2.38 49.64
N TYR A 638 13.67 -2.95 50.42
CA TYR A 638 13.64 -4.39 50.71
C TYR A 638 12.35 -4.83 51.39
N GLN A 639 11.89 -4.06 52.40
CA GLN A 639 10.64 -4.34 53.09
C GLN A 639 9.42 -4.20 52.16
N HIS A 640 9.46 -3.29 51.19
CA HIS A 640 8.41 -3.12 50.19
C HIS A 640 8.38 -4.30 49.24
N ALA A 641 9.51 -4.71 48.67
CA ALA A 641 9.63 -5.84 47.80
C ALA A 641 9.11 -7.14 48.41
N LEU A 642 9.50 -7.43 49.66
CA LEU A 642 9.03 -8.59 50.39
C LEU A 642 7.50 -8.61 50.59
N ARG A 643 6.88 -7.44 50.81
CA ARG A 643 5.41 -7.32 50.89
C ARG A 643 4.74 -7.59 49.55
N LEU A 644 5.37 -7.13 48.47
CA LEU A 644 4.88 -7.38 47.10
C LEU A 644 4.92 -8.88 46.77
N ASP A 645 6.03 -9.56 47.04
CA ASP A 645 6.18 -11.00 46.82
C ASP A 645 5.17 -11.83 47.62
N ASP A 646 4.93 -11.48 48.84
CA ASP A 646 3.91 -12.13 49.69
C ASP A 646 2.51 -11.94 49.04
N SER A 647 2.23 -10.75 48.56
CA SER A 647 0.93 -10.44 47.94
C SER A 647 0.60 -11.29 46.69
N ILE A 648 1.62 -11.69 45.91
CA ILE A 648 1.49 -12.49 44.72
C ILE A 648 1.76 -13.98 44.94
N GLY A 649 2.25 -14.35 46.14
CA GLY A 649 2.58 -15.71 46.53
C GLY A 649 3.76 -16.31 45.72
N ASP A 650 4.68 -15.46 45.20
CA ASP A 650 5.87 -15.93 44.48
C ASP A 650 7.00 -16.32 45.44
N LYS A 651 6.96 -17.59 45.88
CA LYS A 651 7.95 -18.11 46.82
C LYS A 651 9.38 -18.14 46.30
N GLU A 652 9.58 -18.16 45.00
CA GLU A 652 10.92 -18.14 44.40
C GLU A 652 11.55 -16.77 44.48
N ALA A 653 10.79 -15.70 44.11
CA ALA A 653 11.21 -14.32 44.30
C ALA A 653 11.40 -14.04 45.79
N SER A 654 10.41 -14.39 46.63
CA SER A 654 10.46 -14.21 48.08
C SER A 654 11.70 -14.86 48.74
N ALA A 655 12.07 -16.10 48.32
CA ALA A 655 13.28 -16.73 48.82
C ALA A 655 14.57 -15.97 48.46
N ALA A 656 14.66 -15.46 47.24
CA ALA A 656 15.79 -14.66 46.82
C ALA A 656 15.89 -13.31 47.58
N ASP A 657 14.76 -12.65 47.76
CA ASP A 657 14.66 -11.35 48.35
C ASP A 657 14.89 -11.40 49.88
N TRP A 658 14.36 -12.41 50.56
CA TRP A 658 14.71 -12.68 51.94
C TRP A 658 16.20 -12.94 52.16
N ALA A 659 16.86 -13.66 51.23
CA ALA A 659 18.27 -13.90 51.27
C ALA A 659 19.10 -12.64 51.11
N LEU A 660 18.73 -11.77 50.17
CA LEU A 660 19.37 -10.49 49.91
C LEU A 660 19.15 -9.50 51.06
N TYR A 661 17.93 -9.47 51.60
CA TYR A 661 17.62 -8.65 52.76
C TYR A 661 18.41 -9.08 54.02
N GLY A 662 18.49 -10.40 54.30
CA GLY A 662 19.31 -10.93 55.39
C GLY A 662 20.80 -10.56 55.24
N ARG A 663 21.35 -10.66 54.04
CA ARG A 663 22.72 -10.24 53.73
C ARG A 663 22.92 -8.72 53.93
N PHE A 664 21.96 -7.91 53.52
CA PHE A 664 21.95 -6.48 53.74
C PHE A 664 21.96 -6.14 55.25
N LEU A 665 21.10 -6.76 56.05
CA LEU A 665 21.04 -6.54 57.50
C LEU A 665 22.36 -6.87 58.20
N ASP A 666 23.03 -7.99 57.84
CA ASP A 666 24.37 -8.35 58.34
C ASP A 666 25.42 -7.32 57.96
N ALA A 667 25.46 -6.91 56.68
CA ALA A 667 26.41 -5.94 56.19
C ALA A 667 26.22 -4.52 56.74
N ALA A 668 25.00 -4.14 57.03
CA ALA A 668 24.63 -2.85 57.61
C ALA A 668 24.77 -2.78 59.14
N GLY A 669 25.19 -3.89 59.77
CA GLY A 669 25.46 -3.96 61.23
C GLY A 669 24.19 -4.03 62.10
N PHE A 670 23.08 -4.48 61.57
CA PHE A 670 21.87 -4.79 62.34
C PHE A 670 22.10 -6.02 63.21
N PRO A 671 21.27 -6.28 64.24
CA PRO A 671 21.43 -7.44 65.10
C PRO A 671 21.50 -8.75 64.33
N PRO A 672 22.53 -9.62 64.54
CA PRO A 672 22.75 -10.85 63.80
C PRO A 672 21.56 -11.76 63.75
N ARG A 673 20.71 -11.78 64.79
CA ARG A 673 19.49 -12.57 64.87
C ARG A 673 18.48 -12.23 63.76
N LEU A 674 18.38 -10.97 63.36
CA LEU A 674 17.45 -10.49 62.31
C LEU A 674 17.94 -10.97 60.95
N ALA A 675 19.20 -10.79 60.65
CA ALA A 675 19.84 -11.26 59.44
C ALA A 675 19.70 -12.79 59.28
N TYR A 676 19.96 -13.51 60.40
CA TYR A 676 19.85 -14.97 60.38
C TYR A 676 18.42 -15.46 60.16
N ALA A 677 17.42 -14.87 60.82
CA ALA A 677 16.03 -15.24 60.64
C ALA A 677 15.58 -15.06 59.17
N CYS A 678 16.00 -13.96 58.50
CA CYS A 678 15.70 -13.76 57.07
C CYS A 678 16.34 -14.84 56.17
N ILE A 679 17.60 -15.25 56.43
CA ILE A 679 18.25 -16.32 55.67
C ILE A 679 17.60 -17.70 55.95
N VAL A 680 17.18 -17.97 57.16
CA VAL A 680 16.43 -19.20 57.49
C VAL A 680 15.09 -19.25 56.75
N LYS A 681 14.39 -18.13 56.69
CA LYS A 681 13.14 -18.00 55.90
C LYS A 681 13.41 -18.26 54.43
N ALA A 682 14.42 -17.64 53.86
CA ALA A 682 14.86 -17.84 52.48
C ALA A 682 15.17 -19.33 52.18
N GLN A 683 15.88 -20.02 53.09
CA GLN A 683 16.20 -21.43 52.97
C GLN A 683 14.95 -22.30 53.02
N SER A 684 14.01 -22.03 53.94
CA SER A 684 12.75 -22.78 54.07
C SER A 684 11.90 -22.65 52.81
N GLU A 685 11.83 -21.48 52.21
CA GLU A 685 11.11 -21.28 50.94
C GLU A 685 11.80 -21.94 49.76
N ALA A 686 13.13 -21.86 49.69
CA ALA A 686 13.92 -22.53 48.66
C ALA A 686 13.77 -24.07 48.72
N GLU A 687 13.84 -24.68 49.94
CA GLU A 687 13.66 -26.12 50.15
C GLU A 687 12.28 -26.65 49.79
N SER A 688 11.29 -25.76 49.76
CA SER A 688 9.93 -26.11 49.30
C SER A 688 9.86 -26.39 47.76
N ARG A 689 10.92 -26.18 47.02
CA ARG A 689 11.00 -26.36 45.57
C ARG A 689 12.18 -27.24 45.14
N PRO A 690 11.96 -28.28 44.33
CA PRO A 690 13.04 -29.10 43.77
C PRO A 690 13.86 -28.20 42.80
N ASN A 691 15.18 -28.16 43.01
CA ASN A 691 16.17 -27.44 42.21
C ASN A 691 16.43 -25.97 42.59
N LEU A 692 15.83 -25.38 43.61
CA LEU A 692 16.20 -24.07 44.11
C LEU A 692 17.21 -24.20 45.26
N SER A 693 18.39 -23.62 45.13
CA SER A 693 19.41 -23.55 46.18
C SER A 693 19.91 -22.14 46.38
N LEU A 694 20.12 -21.74 47.63
CA LEU A 694 20.68 -20.44 47.95
C LEU A 694 22.10 -20.30 47.40
N PRO A 695 22.48 -19.11 46.85
CA PRO A 695 23.83 -18.83 46.37
C PRO A 695 24.90 -19.02 47.46
N ASP A 696 26.12 -19.39 47.08
CA ASP A 696 27.23 -19.65 48.02
C ASP A 696 27.57 -18.45 48.92
N PRO A 697 27.52 -17.18 48.48
CA PRO A 697 27.72 -16.05 49.40
C PRO A 697 26.70 -15.97 50.51
N ILE A 698 25.44 -16.38 50.26
CA ILE A 698 24.38 -16.45 51.31
C ILE A 698 24.64 -17.55 52.29
N LYS A 699 25.03 -18.76 51.82
CA LYS A 699 25.42 -19.91 52.66
C LYS A 699 26.62 -19.53 53.55
N LEU A 700 27.59 -18.80 53.02
CA LEU A 700 28.72 -18.31 53.82
C LEU A 700 28.30 -17.33 54.90
N THR A 701 27.41 -16.39 54.59
CA THR A 701 26.83 -15.47 55.57
C THR A 701 26.02 -16.23 56.63
N GLN A 702 25.22 -17.21 56.24
CA GLN A 702 24.52 -18.08 57.14
C GLN A 702 25.44 -18.78 58.13
N SER A 703 26.52 -19.44 57.63
CA SER A 703 27.49 -20.14 58.45
C SER A 703 28.24 -19.20 59.43
N LYS A 704 28.56 -18.00 59.03
CA LYS A 704 29.12 -16.94 59.88
C LYS A 704 28.14 -16.62 61.02
N LEU A 705 26.88 -16.31 60.73
CA LEU A 705 25.86 -15.94 61.69
C LEU A 705 25.50 -17.10 62.66
N GLU A 706 25.54 -18.35 62.18
CA GLU A 706 25.34 -19.54 63.03
C GLU A 706 26.44 -19.68 64.09
N LYS A 707 27.70 -19.42 63.71
CA LYS A 707 28.81 -19.43 64.68
C LYS A 707 28.70 -18.30 65.70
N GLU A 708 28.26 -17.14 65.26
CA GLU A 708 28.11 -15.97 66.12
C GLU A 708 26.95 -16.11 67.12
N LEU A 709 25.82 -16.64 66.67
CA LEU A 709 24.61 -16.80 67.47
C LEU A 709 24.64 -18.07 68.39
N GLY A 710 25.46 -19.07 68.08
CA GLY A 710 25.57 -20.31 68.85
C GLY A 710 24.20 -21.00 69.07
N ALA A 711 23.87 -21.25 70.37
CA ALA A 711 22.60 -21.90 70.72
C ALA A 711 21.34 -21.14 70.28
N THR A 712 21.42 -19.79 70.18
CA THR A 712 20.31 -18.96 69.74
C THR A 712 19.94 -19.22 68.26
N ALA A 713 20.89 -19.61 67.41
CA ALA A 713 20.62 -19.97 66.01
C ALA A 713 19.65 -21.13 65.91
N HIS A 714 19.77 -22.15 66.78
CA HIS A 714 18.86 -23.31 66.79
C HIS A 714 17.41 -22.92 67.14
N ALA A 715 17.26 -22.03 68.09
CA ALA A 715 15.94 -21.50 68.50
C ALA A 715 15.28 -20.71 67.36
N ILE A 716 16.05 -19.85 66.67
CA ILE A 716 15.56 -19.07 65.55
C ILE A 716 15.16 -19.99 64.38
N ARG A 717 15.93 -21.05 64.08
CA ARG A 717 15.60 -22.04 63.05
C ARG A 717 14.28 -22.76 63.31
N GLY A 718 13.96 -22.98 64.60
CA GLY A 718 12.70 -23.59 65.01
C GLY A 718 11.45 -22.71 64.92
N ASN A 719 11.63 -21.39 65.11
CA ASN A 719 10.54 -20.40 65.01
C ASN A 719 11.09 -19.01 64.59
N PRO A 720 11.26 -18.74 63.33
CA PRO A 720 11.77 -17.46 62.83
C PRO A 720 10.75 -16.30 62.85
N ASP A 721 9.44 -16.59 62.78
CA ASP A 721 8.36 -15.65 62.49
C ASP A 721 8.34 -14.38 63.39
N PRO A 722 8.47 -14.49 64.71
CA PRO A 722 8.49 -13.26 65.56
C PRO A 722 9.66 -12.32 65.26
N ILE A 723 10.79 -12.89 64.82
CA ILE A 723 12.00 -12.13 64.48
C ILE A 723 11.88 -11.55 63.10
N LEU A 724 11.17 -12.23 62.19
CA LEU A 724 10.87 -11.72 60.83
C LEU A 724 9.92 -10.48 60.91
N GLU A 725 8.91 -10.52 61.76
CA GLU A 725 8.05 -9.35 62.01
C GLU A 725 8.84 -8.17 62.55
N GLU A 726 9.81 -8.40 63.46
CA GLU A 726 10.72 -7.37 63.93
C GLU A 726 11.58 -6.83 62.76
N ALA A 727 12.12 -7.69 61.91
CA ALA A 727 12.94 -7.31 60.77
C ALA A 727 12.13 -6.48 59.75
N LEU A 728 10.85 -6.82 59.49
CA LEU A 728 9.97 -6.09 58.58
C LEU A 728 9.46 -4.75 59.17
N SER A 729 9.56 -4.54 60.49
CA SER A 729 9.15 -3.32 61.17
C SER A 729 10.32 -2.37 61.51
N LEU A 730 11.53 -2.73 61.12
CA LEU A 730 12.71 -1.90 61.35
C LEU A 730 12.53 -0.48 60.81
N ARG A 731 12.90 0.49 61.59
CA ARG A 731 13.10 1.89 61.19
C ARG A 731 14.43 2.34 61.81
N ARG A 732 15.21 3.06 61.06
CA ARG A 732 16.49 3.55 61.55
C ARG A 732 16.40 5.04 61.89
#